data_86e04039d71df6716bb283db03a70df6
#
_entry.id   86e04039d71df6716bb283db03a70df6
#
_cell.length_a   1.000
_cell.length_b   1.000
_cell.length_c   1.000
_cell.angle_alpha   90.00
_cell.angle_beta   90.00
_cell.angle_gamma   90.00
#
_symmetry.space_group_name_H-M   'P 1'
#
loop_
_entity.id
_entity.type
_entity.pdbx_description
1 polymer ?
#
loop_
_entity_poly.entity_id
_entity_poly.type
_entity_poly.pdbx_seq_one_letter_code
_entity_poly.pdbx_strand_id
1 'polypeptide(L)'
;MDRRDFLKVSGSGLLFSLAPAVSFSEENKNKAINAWVRISPDGTVTIYSAGAEMGQGSMSSLPIIVAEEMDADWSKVKIEFAPADAERYGYMLNNSRMMSIVGSRAVQLYYTELRLAGAQVRKVLIANAAQKWGVDPASLRTEPGFVVNGNQRLAYGEIAAFGAVPSPLPSVDAKELKDPKQFRLIGKQMPRRDLPAKVNGTAQYAIDVSLPGMVYATTMHSPVHDATTKVWDSMQPNAPMAEPESWNDAEIKRMKGVISVVKLPNGVSVVADTFDHARAARNALKVKWAKAKADGFDSDRAMEDYVRIHADPAAKSDTLDAKGDVKTAFSSAAKTYKADFRSDYGYHAQMEPLNAVVRLSANGDRAEVWEGSQAPDVSRKAVATALGLPPEQVDYHQCYMGGGFGRRSLGDYAAEAALVAKAVKKPVKLIWTREEDIAQGMFRPQSFQCVEAATDVSGKVTGWKHCVVGDGEALLQTGIRIPYYGVPNQFIERRGVSHGVKLKHWRGVGHVFNVFAIESMVDRMAADQGMDPIAFRFEKMGAMPKTRKVFEALAEMCDYKAQRPEGRALGVAITERSGSLGAGAVELSLDRASGKIRVHKVWAAIDGGIVVQPEQAKHNVESAMIYGLSSVLHERVTLKDGRVQQSNFHNYPVLRMSDVPEEMQVRFVDADTRPTGLGEIGNPFIAPAIANAVFKLTGKRLDHLPFTPERVQAALKA
;
A
#
# COMPACT_ATOMS: atom_id res chain seq x y z
N MET A 1 12.58 15.46 -25.20
CA MET A 1 11.95 15.20 -26.51
C MET A 1 10.85 16.22 -26.70
N ASP A 2 10.93 17.02 -27.73
CA ASP A 2 9.87 17.97 -28.10
C ASP A 2 8.62 17.20 -28.55
N ARG A 3 7.43 17.80 -28.45
CA ARG A 3 6.15 17.21 -28.92
C ARG A 3 6.23 16.67 -30.36
N ARG A 4 7.04 17.29 -31.21
CA ARG A 4 7.30 16.85 -32.60
C ARG A 4 8.19 15.59 -32.66
N ASP A 5 9.14 15.44 -31.74
CA ASP A 5 10.05 14.29 -31.73
C ASP A 5 9.39 13.06 -31.14
N PHE A 6 8.48 13.21 -30.17
CA PHE A 6 7.63 12.11 -29.68
C PHE A 6 6.72 11.55 -30.81
N LEU A 7 6.17 12.43 -31.64
CA LEU A 7 5.35 12.03 -32.78
C LEU A 7 6.15 11.45 -33.97
N LYS A 8 7.45 11.74 -34.08
CA LYS A 8 8.33 11.19 -35.13
C LYS A 8 8.94 9.84 -34.79
N VAL A 9 9.12 9.54 -33.50
CA VAL A 9 9.66 8.23 -33.03
C VAL A 9 8.54 7.19 -32.94
N SER A 10 7.28 7.60 -32.78
CA SER A 10 6.13 6.70 -32.85
C SER A 10 5.71 6.55 -34.31
N GLY A 11 6.22 5.52 -34.97
CA GLY A 11 5.70 5.14 -36.31
C GLY A 11 4.18 5.12 -36.36
N SER A 12 3.63 5.32 -37.56
CA SER A 12 2.20 5.41 -37.86
C SER A 12 1.31 4.49 -37.00
N GLY A 13 0.46 5.05 -36.15
CA GLY A 13 -0.47 4.33 -35.29
C GLY A 13 -1.58 5.25 -34.76
N LEU A 14 -2.71 4.67 -34.37
CA LEU A 14 -3.82 5.40 -33.76
C LEU A 14 -3.56 5.65 -32.27
N LEU A 15 -3.56 6.92 -31.89
CA LEU A 15 -3.49 7.36 -30.48
C LEU A 15 -4.92 7.69 -30.00
N PHE A 16 -5.37 6.98 -28.99
CA PHE A 16 -6.68 7.21 -28.37
C PHE A 16 -6.52 7.97 -27.06
N SER A 17 -7.26 9.03 -26.92
CA SER A 17 -7.20 9.88 -25.74
C SER A 17 -8.56 10.02 -25.07
N LEU A 18 -8.58 10.00 -23.75
CA LEU A 18 -9.74 10.22 -22.91
C LEU A 18 -9.78 11.67 -22.42
N ALA A 19 -10.85 12.37 -22.72
CA ALA A 19 -11.25 13.52 -21.92
C ALA A 19 -12.22 13.00 -20.82
N PRO A 20 -11.99 13.24 -19.53
CA PRO A 20 -13.04 13.00 -18.54
C PRO A 20 -14.22 13.90 -18.86
N ALA A 21 -15.43 13.39 -18.75
CA ALA A 21 -16.66 14.17 -18.84
C ALA A 21 -16.85 15.07 -17.60
N VAL A 22 -15.90 15.95 -17.35
CA VAL A 22 -16.00 17.03 -16.36
C VAL A 22 -15.92 18.32 -17.15
N SER A 23 -16.90 19.20 -16.97
CA SER A 23 -16.91 20.52 -17.58
C SER A 23 -15.68 21.34 -17.16
N PHE A 24 -14.70 21.37 -18.03
CA PHE A 24 -13.54 22.25 -17.90
C PHE A 24 -13.89 23.64 -18.41
N SER A 25 -13.38 24.69 -17.76
CA SER A 25 -13.38 26.04 -18.30
C SER A 25 -12.69 26.09 -19.65
N GLU A 26 -13.07 27.02 -20.53
CA GLU A 26 -12.59 27.07 -21.92
C GLU A 26 -11.06 27.16 -22.08
N GLU A 27 -10.33 27.66 -21.09
CA GLU A 27 -8.87 27.72 -21.08
C GLU A 27 -8.17 26.36 -21.00
N ASN A 28 -8.84 25.32 -20.50
CA ASN A 28 -8.27 23.97 -20.36
C ASN A 28 -8.56 23.02 -21.55
N LYS A 29 -9.41 23.42 -22.50
CA LYS A 29 -9.76 22.57 -23.66
C LYS A 29 -8.56 22.22 -24.55
N ASN A 30 -7.49 23.00 -24.53
CA ASN A 30 -6.30 22.75 -25.35
C ASN A 30 -5.20 21.93 -24.70
N LYS A 31 -5.34 21.46 -23.47
CA LYS A 31 -4.25 20.81 -22.69
C LYS A 31 -4.32 19.31 -22.54
N ALA A 32 -5.41 18.65 -22.83
CA ALA A 32 -5.55 17.27 -22.40
C ALA A 32 -6.00 16.34 -23.52
N ILE A 33 -5.04 15.72 -24.17
CA ILE A 33 -5.27 14.46 -24.85
C ILE A 33 -4.76 13.36 -23.91
N ASN A 34 -5.67 12.64 -23.19
CA ASN A 34 -5.31 11.51 -22.36
C ASN A 34 -5.20 10.26 -23.24
N ALA A 35 -3.99 9.78 -23.52
CA ALA A 35 -3.77 8.63 -24.37
C ALA A 35 -3.48 7.38 -23.52
N TRP A 36 -4.52 6.59 -23.22
CA TRP A 36 -4.37 5.30 -22.55
C TRP A 36 -3.94 4.17 -23.49
N VAL A 37 -4.24 4.32 -24.79
CA VAL A 37 -4.04 3.24 -25.76
C VAL A 37 -3.41 3.78 -27.03
N ARG A 38 -2.39 3.09 -27.52
CA ARG A 38 -1.81 3.26 -28.86
C ARG A 38 -1.91 1.93 -29.61
N ILE A 39 -2.37 1.98 -30.86
CA ILE A 39 -2.42 0.82 -31.74
C ILE A 39 -1.49 1.07 -32.92
N SER A 40 -0.56 0.17 -33.16
CA SER A 40 0.38 0.21 -34.27
C SER A 40 -0.15 -0.60 -35.48
N PRO A 41 0.28 -0.26 -36.71
CA PRO A 41 -0.15 -0.99 -37.91
C PRO A 41 0.17 -2.49 -37.91
N ASP A 42 1.18 -2.93 -37.16
CA ASP A 42 1.52 -4.35 -36.95
C ASP A 42 0.56 -5.10 -36.04
N GLY A 43 -0.45 -4.40 -35.49
CA GLY A 43 -1.45 -4.94 -34.59
C GLY A 43 -1.04 -4.90 -33.10
N THR A 44 0.13 -4.38 -32.75
CA THR A 44 0.52 -4.21 -31.36
C THR A 44 -0.37 -3.15 -30.69
N VAL A 45 -0.99 -3.51 -29.57
CA VAL A 45 -1.81 -2.63 -28.72
C VAL A 45 -0.99 -2.25 -27.49
N THR A 46 -0.45 -1.04 -27.45
CA THR A 46 0.23 -0.52 -26.26
C THR A 46 -0.78 0.12 -25.30
N ILE A 47 -0.85 -0.38 -24.07
CA ILE A 47 -1.71 0.19 -23.01
C ILE A 47 -0.79 0.82 -21.95
N TYR A 48 -1.04 2.08 -21.64
CA TYR A 48 -0.32 2.80 -20.59
C TYR A 48 -0.95 2.51 -19.24
N SER A 49 -0.16 1.92 -18.32
CA SER A 49 -0.59 1.63 -16.96
C SER A 49 -0.16 2.73 -16.00
N ALA A 50 -1.14 3.36 -15.33
CA ALA A 50 -0.87 4.32 -14.26
C ALA A 50 -0.49 3.66 -12.93
N GLY A 51 -0.57 2.34 -12.85
CA GLY A 51 -0.23 1.58 -11.66
C GLY A 51 1.27 1.37 -11.51
N ALA A 52 1.88 1.96 -10.49
CA ALA A 52 3.22 1.57 -10.06
C ALA A 52 3.24 0.09 -9.67
N GLU A 53 4.35 -0.62 -9.94
CA GLU A 53 4.43 -2.08 -9.78
C GLU A 53 5.49 -2.46 -8.74
N MET A 54 5.06 -3.12 -7.68
CA MET A 54 5.88 -3.61 -6.56
C MET A 54 5.63 -5.09 -6.23
N GLY A 55 5.12 -5.85 -7.21
CA GLY A 55 4.79 -7.27 -7.07
C GLY A 55 3.28 -7.55 -7.03
N GLN A 56 2.44 -6.54 -6.77
CA GLN A 56 1.00 -6.69 -6.60
C GLN A 56 0.22 -6.89 -7.91
N GLY A 57 0.84 -6.70 -9.08
CA GLY A 57 0.26 -7.01 -10.37
C GLY A 57 -0.57 -5.89 -11.03
N SER A 58 -0.44 -4.64 -10.58
CA SER A 58 -1.15 -3.50 -11.19
C SER A 58 -0.78 -3.28 -12.65
N MET A 59 0.48 -3.58 -13.04
CA MET A 59 0.92 -3.53 -14.44
C MET A 59 0.16 -4.49 -15.37
N SER A 60 -0.52 -5.51 -14.85
CA SER A 60 -1.37 -6.39 -15.66
C SER A 60 -2.85 -6.14 -15.40
N SER A 61 -3.28 -5.99 -14.15
CA SER A 61 -4.70 -5.88 -13.82
C SER A 61 -5.37 -4.60 -14.32
N LEU A 62 -4.68 -3.45 -14.32
CA LEU A 62 -5.26 -2.22 -14.87
C LEU A 62 -5.42 -2.28 -16.40
N PRO A 63 -4.39 -2.68 -17.18
CA PRO A 63 -4.53 -2.87 -18.62
C PRO A 63 -5.57 -3.92 -19.04
N ILE A 64 -5.80 -4.97 -18.26
CA ILE A 64 -6.86 -5.97 -18.52
C ILE A 64 -8.24 -5.29 -18.58
N ILE A 65 -8.50 -4.28 -17.74
CA ILE A 65 -9.79 -3.56 -17.73
C ILE A 65 -10.00 -2.81 -19.06
N VAL A 66 -8.96 -2.15 -19.57
CA VAL A 66 -9.00 -1.47 -20.87
C VAL A 66 -9.17 -2.49 -22.02
N ALA A 67 -8.34 -3.54 -22.00
CA ALA A 67 -8.32 -4.58 -23.02
C ALA A 67 -9.67 -5.33 -23.11
N GLU A 68 -10.36 -5.55 -21.97
CA GLU A 68 -11.69 -6.13 -21.93
C GLU A 68 -12.68 -5.30 -22.73
N GLU A 69 -12.79 -4.01 -22.43
CA GLU A 69 -13.81 -3.16 -23.04
C GLU A 69 -13.56 -2.86 -24.52
N MET A 70 -12.29 -2.82 -24.94
CA MET A 70 -11.95 -2.62 -26.35
C MET A 70 -11.89 -3.89 -27.17
N ASP A 71 -12.13 -5.08 -26.58
CA ASP A 71 -11.92 -6.38 -27.22
C ASP A 71 -10.51 -6.59 -27.79
N ALA A 72 -9.48 -6.20 -27.02
CA ALA A 72 -8.11 -6.45 -27.47
C ALA A 72 -7.77 -7.94 -27.49
N ASP A 73 -6.95 -8.34 -28.46
CA ASP A 73 -6.23 -9.61 -28.40
C ASP A 73 -5.12 -9.46 -27.34
N TRP A 74 -5.30 -10.10 -26.16
CA TRP A 74 -4.34 -9.99 -25.05
C TRP A 74 -2.93 -10.44 -25.44
N SER A 75 -2.79 -11.33 -26.42
CA SER A 75 -1.48 -11.78 -26.90
C SER A 75 -0.67 -10.66 -27.55
N LYS A 76 -1.33 -9.68 -28.15
CA LYS A 76 -0.75 -8.51 -28.83
C LYS A 76 -0.64 -7.26 -27.94
N VAL A 77 -1.06 -7.36 -26.68
CA VAL A 77 -0.97 -6.23 -25.74
C VAL A 77 0.46 -6.07 -25.22
N LYS A 78 1.02 -4.87 -25.38
CA LYS A 78 2.22 -4.37 -24.72
C LYS A 78 1.81 -3.39 -23.62
N ILE A 79 2.50 -3.42 -22.50
CA ILE A 79 2.22 -2.51 -21.38
C ILE A 79 3.44 -1.62 -21.12
N GLU A 80 3.19 -0.34 -20.98
CA GLU A 80 4.19 0.66 -20.61
C GLU A 80 3.70 1.42 -19.38
N PHE A 81 4.63 1.93 -18.54
CA PHE A 81 4.26 2.85 -17.48
C PHE A 81 3.70 4.15 -18.07
N ALA A 82 2.59 4.63 -17.54
CA ALA A 82 2.08 5.94 -17.88
C ALA A 82 3.05 7.03 -17.37
N PRO A 83 3.19 8.15 -18.10
CA PRO A 83 3.90 9.30 -17.58
C PRO A 83 3.38 9.75 -16.22
N ALA A 84 4.26 10.31 -15.36
CA ALA A 84 3.89 10.83 -14.04
C ALA A 84 3.09 12.15 -14.14
N ASP A 85 1.92 12.08 -14.77
CA ASP A 85 1.00 13.18 -15.02
C ASP A 85 -0.39 12.83 -14.46
N ALA A 86 -0.65 13.27 -13.24
CA ALA A 86 -1.89 12.93 -12.54
C ALA A 86 -3.12 13.57 -13.21
N GLU A 87 -3.00 14.70 -13.89
CA GLU A 87 -4.11 15.33 -14.60
C GLU A 87 -4.65 14.42 -15.72
N ARG A 88 -3.77 13.65 -16.36
CA ARG A 88 -4.10 12.74 -17.45
C ARG A 88 -4.38 11.31 -17.00
N TYR A 89 -3.57 10.80 -16.09
CA TYR A 89 -3.54 9.40 -15.71
C TYR A 89 -3.93 9.14 -14.27
N GLY A 90 -4.22 10.18 -13.48
CA GLY A 90 -4.63 10.06 -12.09
C GLY A 90 -6.12 9.71 -11.93
N TYR A 91 -6.46 8.97 -10.90
CA TYR A 91 -7.84 8.80 -10.44
C TYR A 91 -8.25 9.95 -9.52
N MET A 92 -9.56 10.18 -9.40
CA MET A 92 -10.12 11.18 -8.49
C MET A 92 -10.24 10.65 -7.06
N LEU A 93 -9.71 11.40 -6.09
CA LEU A 93 -9.91 11.16 -4.66
C LEU A 93 -9.92 12.50 -3.92
N ASN A 94 -10.96 12.75 -3.12
CA ASN A 94 -11.12 13.99 -2.33
C ASN A 94 -10.89 15.27 -3.16
N ASN A 95 -11.50 15.33 -4.35
CA ASN A 95 -11.39 16.45 -5.31
C ASN A 95 -9.98 16.70 -5.87
N SER A 96 -9.09 15.74 -5.77
CA SER A 96 -7.75 15.80 -6.37
C SER A 96 -7.48 14.59 -7.25
N ARG A 97 -6.78 14.78 -8.36
CA ARG A 97 -6.29 13.68 -9.19
C ARG A 97 -4.93 13.23 -8.66
N MET A 98 -4.72 11.92 -8.58
CA MET A 98 -3.47 11.34 -8.09
C MET A 98 -3.17 9.98 -8.73
N MET A 99 -1.89 9.64 -8.82
CA MET A 99 -1.42 8.35 -9.35
C MET A 99 -0.96 7.39 -8.22
N SER A 100 -1.33 7.66 -6.98
CA SER A 100 -0.85 6.91 -5.81
C SER A 100 -1.41 5.50 -5.73
N ILE A 101 -0.56 4.49 -5.68
CA ILE A 101 -0.92 3.09 -5.48
C ILE A 101 -0.78 2.75 -3.99
N VAL A 102 -1.75 3.18 -3.21
CA VAL A 102 -1.81 3.05 -1.74
C VAL A 102 -3.21 2.69 -1.28
N GLY A 103 -3.34 2.12 -0.07
CA GLY A 103 -4.63 1.83 0.56
C GLY A 103 -5.49 0.83 -0.22
N SER A 104 -4.89 -0.05 -1.02
CA SER A 104 -5.58 -1.06 -1.85
C SER A 104 -6.52 -0.47 -2.90
N ARG A 105 -6.33 0.79 -3.33
CA ARG A 105 -7.31 1.54 -4.13
C ARG A 105 -7.10 1.47 -5.64
N ALA A 106 -5.98 0.93 -6.13
CA ALA A 106 -5.63 0.98 -7.55
C ALA A 106 -6.76 0.45 -8.46
N VAL A 107 -7.10 -0.82 -8.38
CA VAL A 107 -8.17 -1.42 -9.20
C VAL A 107 -9.51 -0.74 -8.91
N GLN A 108 -9.84 -0.52 -7.65
CA GLN A 108 -11.11 0.07 -7.22
C GLN A 108 -11.38 1.44 -7.85
N LEU A 109 -10.39 2.34 -7.82
CA LEU A 109 -10.58 3.73 -8.25
C LEU A 109 -10.38 3.91 -9.77
N TYR A 110 -9.53 3.11 -10.40
CA TYR A 110 -9.35 3.15 -11.85
C TYR A 110 -10.41 2.38 -12.64
N TYR A 111 -11.19 1.49 -12.00
CA TYR A 111 -12.06 0.51 -12.70
C TYR A 111 -12.99 1.14 -13.73
N THR A 112 -13.77 2.14 -13.33
CA THR A 112 -14.75 2.77 -14.25
C THR A 112 -14.06 3.59 -15.33
N GLU A 113 -13.04 4.38 -14.98
CA GLU A 113 -12.32 5.23 -15.93
C GLU A 113 -11.65 4.38 -17.02
N LEU A 114 -11.02 3.27 -16.65
CA LEU A 114 -10.36 2.38 -17.60
C LEU A 114 -11.35 1.60 -18.48
N ARG A 115 -12.52 1.24 -17.94
CA ARG A 115 -13.61 0.66 -18.74
C ARG A 115 -14.11 1.66 -19.79
N LEU A 116 -14.39 2.88 -19.39
CA LEU A 116 -14.78 3.96 -20.31
C LEU A 116 -13.72 4.19 -21.39
N ALA A 117 -12.44 4.16 -21.01
CA ALA A 117 -11.32 4.27 -21.93
C ALA A 117 -11.34 3.19 -23.00
N GLY A 118 -11.46 1.94 -22.62
CA GLY A 118 -11.50 0.80 -23.53
C GLY A 118 -12.71 0.85 -24.44
N ALA A 119 -13.89 1.16 -23.92
CA ALA A 119 -15.12 1.29 -24.71
C ALA A 119 -15.06 2.45 -25.72
N GLN A 120 -14.42 3.56 -25.33
CA GLN A 120 -14.20 4.69 -26.26
C GLN A 120 -13.30 4.31 -27.44
N VAL A 121 -12.20 3.58 -27.17
CA VAL A 121 -11.34 3.04 -28.22
C VAL A 121 -12.12 2.12 -29.16
N ARG A 122 -12.94 1.20 -28.62
CA ARG A 122 -13.81 0.33 -29.38
C ARG A 122 -14.74 1.11 -30.32
N LYS A 123 -15.39 2.17 -29.83
CA LYS A 123 -16.24 3.06 -30.66
C LYS A 123 -15.48 3.68 -31.84
N VAL A 124 -14.27 4.18 -31.61
CA VAL A 124 -13.45 4.77 -32.67
C VAL A 124 -13.06 3.72 -33.72
N LEU A 125 -12.69 2.52 -33.31
CA LEU A 125 -12.36 1.42 -34.21
C LEU A 125 -13.59 1.02 -35.08
N ILE A 126 -14.75 0.86 -34.45
CA ILE A 126 -16.02 0.57 -35.14
C ILE A 126 -16.36 1.67 -36.14
N ALA A 127 -16.26 2.95 -35.76
CA ALA A 127 -16.58 4.07 -36.65
C ALA A 127 -15.67 4.11 -37.89
N ASN A 128 -14.36 3.88 -37.74
CA ASN A 128 -13.41 3.81 -38.85
C ASN A 128 -13.71 2.61 -39.79
N ALA A 129 -14.03 1.45 -39.23
CA ALA A 129 -14.40 0.27 -40.00
C ALA A 129 -15.73 0.49 -40.77
N ALA A 130 -16.73 1.07 -40.12
CA ALA A 130 -18.01 1.44 -40.69
C ALA A 130 -17.87 2.38 -41.88
N GLN A 131 -17.05 3.42 -41.74
CA GLN A 131 -16.71 4.36 -42.80
C GLN A 131 -16.06 3.65 -44.00
N LYS A 132 -15.09 2.74 -43.72
CA LYS A 132 -14.40 1.98 -44.77
C LYS A 132 -15.33 1.05 -45.54
N TRP A 133 -16.30 0.43 -44.86
CA TRP A 133 -17.25 -0.51 -45.45
C TRP A 133 -18.54 0.15 -45.98
N GLY A 134 -18.76 1.45 -45.67
CA GLY A 134 -19.98 2.16 -46.06
C GLY A 134 -21.25 1.63 -45.37
N VAL A 135 -21.15 1.21 -44.12
CA VAL A 135 -22.24 0.60 -43.32
C VAL A 135 -22.51 1.35 -42.04
N ASP A 136 -23.68 1.12 -41.44
CA ASP A 136 -24.01 1.68 -40.13
C ASP A 136 -23.07 1.09 -39.05
N PRO A 137 -22.39 1.91 -38.20
CA PRO A 137 -21.62 1.43 -37.07
C PRO A 137 -22.39 0.48 -36.13
N ALA A 138 -23.71 0.65 -35.99
CA ALA A 138 -24.55 -0.21 -35.16
C ALA A 138 -24.68 -1.66 -35.68
N SER A 139 -24.40 -1.90 -36.97
CA SER A 139 -24.38 -3.25 -37.56
C SER A 139 -23.11 -4.03 -37.25
N LEU A 140 -22.06 -3.35 -36.71
CA LEU A 140 -20.76 -3.93 -36.50
C LEU A 140 -20.62 -4.43 -35.06
N ARG A 141 -19.83 -5.49 -34.89
CA ARG A 141 -19.40 -5.99 -33.59
C ARG A 141 -17.87 -6.08 -33.52
N THR A 142 -17.34 -6.27 -32.33
CA THR A 142 -15.92 -6.54 -32.13
C THR A 142 -15.68 -7.99 -31.67
N GLU A 143 -14.56 -8.55 -32.09
CA GLU A 143 -13.98 -9.80 -31.65
C GLU A 143 -12.52 -9.50 -31.22
N PRO A 144 -11.81 -10.42 -30.54
CA PRO A 144 -10.45 -10.15 -30.06
C PRO A 144 -9.50 -9.63 -31.15
N GLY A 145 -9.22 -8.31 -31.13
CA GLY A 145 -8.34 -7.64 -32.08
C GLY A 145 -8.94 -7.32 -33.45
N PHE A 146 -10.26 -7.46 -33.63
CA PHE A 146 -10.95 -7.25 -34.92
C PHE A 146 -12.27 -6.49 -34.76
N VAL A 147 -12.62 -5.72 -35.79
CA VAL A 147 -14.00 -5.28 -36.07
C VAL A 147 -14.59 -6.22 -37.16
N VAL A 148 -15.84 -6.63 -36.98
CA VAL A 148 -16.49 -7.67 -37.80
C VAL A 148 -17.81 -7.18 -38.35
N ASN A 149 -18.05 -7.47 -39.65
CA ASN A 149 -19.31 -7.26 -40.36
C ASN A 149 -19.70 -8.56 -41.14
N GLY A 150 -20.58 -9.37 -40.60
CA GLY A 150 -20.86 -10.70 -41.15
C GLY A 150 -19.58 -11.54 -41.28
N ASN A 151 -19.18 -11.85 -42.51
CA ASN A 151 -17.96 -12.60 -42.82
C ASN A 151 -16.72 -11.71 -43.04
N GLN A 152 -16.89 -10.38 -43.07
CA GLN A 152 -15.77 -9.45 -43.22
C GLN A 152 -15.13 -9.14 -41.90
N ARG A 153 -13.80 -9.01 -41.87
CA ARG A 153 -13.00 -8.70 -40.67
C ARG A 153 -11.94 -7.65 -41.01
N LEU A 154 -11.75 -6.73 -40.11
CA LEU A 154 -10.64 -5.77 -40.12
C LEU A 154 -9.88 -5.86 -38.81
N ALA A 155 -8.58 -6.16 -38.87
CA ALA A 155 -7.73 -6.18 -37.71
C ALA A 155 -7.52 -4.74 -37.18
N TYR A 156 -7.32 -4.60 -35.88
CA TYR A 156 -7.07 -3.28 -35.27
C TYR A 156 -5.83 -2.59 -35.87
N GLY A 157 -4.78 -3.35 -36.22
CA GLY A 157 -3.61 -2.83 -36.92
C GLY A 157 -3.91 -2.30 -38.32
N GLU A 158 -4.77 -2.99 -39.08
CA GLU A 158 -5.21 -2.51 -40.40
C GLU A 158 -6.01 -1.21 -40.26
N ILE A 159 -6.91 -1.13 -39.25
CA ILE A 159 -7.65 0.12 -38.98
C ILE A 159 -6.69 1.23 -38.56
N ALA A 160 -5.67 0.94 -37.75
CA ALA A 160 -4.67 1.91 -37.33
C ALA A 160 -3.87 2.51 -38.50
N ALA A 161 -3.70 1.74 -39.59
CA ALA A 161 -2.95 2.20 -40.76
C ALA A 161 -3.69 3.27 -41.59
N PHE A 162 -5.03 3.27 -41.61
CA PHE A 162 -5.83 4.22 -42.38
C PHE A 162 -6.77 5.11 -41.53
N GLY A 163 -7.07 4.67 -40.30
CA GLY A 163 -8.10 5.30 -39.47
C GLY A 163 -7.72 6.69 -38.96
N ALA A 164 -8.73 7.46 -38.60
CA ALA A 164 -8.60 8.76 -37.96
C ALA A 164 -9.14 8.73 -36.53
N VAL A 165 -8.53 9.53 -35.66
CA VAL A 165 -9.04 9.77 -34.31
C VAL A 165 -9.90 11.03 -34.34
N PRO A 166 -11.22 10.93 -34.10
CA PRO A 166 -12.10 12.09 -34.14
C PRO A 166 -11.78 13.08 -33.00
N SER A 167 -11.99 14.35 -33.27
CA SER A 167 -11.91 15.43 -32.27
C SER A 167 -13.21 16.26 -32.33
N PRO A 168 -14.03 16.24 -31.28
CA PRO A 168 -13.84 15.53 -30.01
C PRO A 168 -13.98 14.00 -30.14
N LEU A 169 -13.43 13.28 -29.17
CA LEU A 169 -13.63 11.83 -29.06
C LEU A 169 -15.10 11.50 -28.77
N PRO A 170 -15.62 10.35 -29.23
CA PRO A 170 -16.99 9.95 -28.93
C PRO A 170 -17.19 9.76 -27.43
N SER A 171 -18.29 10.27 -26.89
CA SER A 171 -18.70 10.00 -25.52
C SER A 171 -19.12 8.53 -25.38
N VAL A 172 -18.93 7.98 -24.17
CA VAL A 172 -19.38 6.64 -23.78
C VAL A 172 -20.29 6.77 -22.56
N ASP A 173 -21.53 6.29 -22.68
CA ASP A 173 -22.43 6.14 -21.53
C ASP A 173 -22.10 4.86 -20.76
N ALA A 174 -22.36 4.86 -19.45
CA ALA A 174 -22.17 3.67 -18.62
C ALA A 174 -22.97 2.44 -19.09
N LYS A 175 -24.09 2.66 -19.79
CA LYS A 175 -24.92 1.61 -20.40
C LYS A 175 -24.24 0.89 -21.58
N GLU A 176 -23.25 1.51 -22.19
CA GLU A 176 -22.52 0.97 -23.34
C GLU A 176 -21.32 0.11 -22.91
N LEU A 177 -21.06 0.04 -21.61
CA LEU A 177 -20.07 -0.85 -21.05
C LEU A 177 -20.57 -2.29 -21.08
N LYS A 178 -19.66 -3.23 -21.25
CA LYS A 178 -20.00 -4.67 -21.26
C LYS A 178 -20.65 -5.09 -19.95
N ASP A 179 -21.65 -5.96 -20.04
CA ASP A 179 -22.17 -6.68 -18.88
C ASP A 179 -21.05 -7.56 -18.28
N PRO A 180 -20.86 -7.59 -16.96
CA PRO A 180 -19.88 -8.49 -16.31
C PRO A 180 -19.99 -9.95 -16.73
N LYS A 181 -21.19 -10.44 -17.07
CA LYS A 181 -21.43 -11.79 -17.60
C LYS A 181 -20.75 -12.05 -18.94
N GLN A 182 -20.42 -11.00 -19.69
CA GLN A 182 -19.77 -11.05 -20.99
C GLN A 182 -18.24 -10.91 -20.91
N PHE A 183 -17.68 -10.77 -19.71
CA PHE A 183 -16.25 -10.59 -19.53
C PHE A 183 -15.46 -11.81 -19.99
N ARG A 184 -14.49 -11.53 -20.85
CA ARG A 184 -13.60 -12.51 -21.46
C ARG A 184 -12.22 -12.54 -20.77
N LEU A 185 -11.76 -11.40 -20.27
CA LEU A 185 -10.46 -11.23 -19.62
C LEU A 185 -10.61 -10.97 -18.12
N ILE A 186 -11.54 -10.09 -17.73
CA ILE A 186 -11.82 -9.81 -16.32
C ILE A 186 -12.42 -11.06 -15.65
N GLY A 187 -11.90 -11.39 -14.48
CA GLY A 187 -12.30 -12.59 -13.72
C GLY A 187 -11.71 -13.89 -14.25
N LYS A 188 -10.79 -13.84 -15.22
CA LYS A 188 -10.13 -15.01 -15.80
C LYS A 188 -8.65 -15.06 -15.41
N GLN A 189 -8.06 -16.26 -15.52
CA GLN A 189 -6.64 -16.46 -15.33
C GLN A 189 -5.87 -15.95 -16.55
N MET A 190 -5.40 -14.72 -16.48
CA MET A 190 -4.64 -14.10 -17.56
C MET A 190 -3.15 -14.06 -17.22
N PRO A 191 -2.24 -14.36 -18.18
CA PRO A 191 -0.81 -14.29 -17.94
C PRO A 191 -0.37 -12.84 -17.67
N ARG A 192 0.49 -12.67 -16.67
CA ARG A 192 1.11 -11.38 -16.38
C ARG A 192 2.06 -10.98 -17.50
N ARG A 193 1.96 -9.73 -17.94
CA ARG A 193 2.81 -9.18 -19.00
C ARG A 193 4.17 -8.67 -18.51
N ASP A 194 4.30 -8.38 -17.22
CA ASP A 194 5.54 -7.93 -16.59
C ASP A 194 6.45 -9.10 -16.13
N LEU A 195 5.93 -10.32 -16.04
CA LEU A 195 6.66 -11.46 -15.53
C LEU A 195 7.88 -11.86 -16.39
N PRO A 196 7.81 -11.91 -17.73
CA PRO A 196 8.98 -12.25 -18.55
C PRO A 196 10.19 -11.35 -18.28
N ALA A 197 10.00 -10.04 -18.18
CA ALA A 197 11.07 -9.11 -17.88
C ALA A 197 11.68 -9.32 -16.48
N LYS A 198 10.85 -9.69 -15.50
CA LYS A 198 11.32 -9.96 -14.13
C LYS A 198 12.14 -11.24 -14.02
N VAL A 199 11.78 -12.30 -14.76
CA VAL A 199 12.48 -13.58 -14.65
C VAL A 199 13.73 -13.67 -15.53
N ASN A 200 13.84 -12.86 -16.61
CA ASN A 200 15.02 -12.81 -17.47
C ASN A 200 15.98 -11.65 -17.14
N GLY A 201 15.68 -10.87 -16.09
CA GLY A 201 16.54 -9.78 -15.62
C GLY A 201 16.47 -8.49 -16.44
N THR A 202 15.50 -8.34 -17.36
CA THR A 202 15.34 -7.10 -18.16
C THR A 202 14.38 -6.09 -17.53
N ALA A 203 13.70 -6.43 -16.44
CA ALA A 203 12.91 -5.48 -15.67
C ALA A 203 13.81 -4.43 -15.02
N GLN A 204 13.56 -3.17 -15.29
CA GLN A 204 14.40 -2.07 -14.82
C GLN A 204 13.94 -1.58 -13.43
N TYR A 205 14.76 -1.81 -12.43
CA TYR A 205 14.68 -1.19 -11.12
C TYR A 205 15.55 0.07 -11.08
N ALA A 206 15.25 1.02 -10.19
CA ALA A 206 16.04 2.24 -10.12
C ALA A 206 17.51 1.97 -9.71
N ILE A 207 17.74 0.95 -8.89
CA ILE A 207 19.08 0.53 -8.48
C ILE A 207 19.95 0.02 -9.66
N ASP A 208 19.31 -0.48 -10.74
CA ASP A 208 19.99 -1.02 -11.92
C ASP A 208 20.31 0.05 -12.96
N VAL A 209 19.69 1.24 -12.87
CA VAL A 209 19.90 2.32 -13.85
C VAL A 209 21.36 2.77 -13.85
N SER A 210 21.98 2.84 -15.03
CA SER A 210 23.35 3.34 -15.22
C SER A 210 23.38 4.41 -16.30
N LEU A 211 24.05 5.52 -16.02
CA LEU A 211 24.19 6.64 -16.94
C LEU A 211 25.67 6.98 -17.17
N PRO A 212 26.06 7.47 -18.35
CA PRO A 212 27.41 7.94 -18.60
C PRO A 212 27.85 9.04 -17.62
N GLY A 213 29.03 8.89 -17.03
CA GLY A 213 29.57 9.85 -16.08
C GLY A 213 28.87 9.90 -14.70
N MET A 214 28.01 8.92 -14.40
CA MET A 214 27.30 8.82 -13.15
C MET A 214 28.23 8.59 -11.96
N VAL A 215 27.91 9.23 -10.84
CA VAL A 215 28.56 9.06 -9.55
C VAL A 215 27.59 8.50 -8.53
N TYR A 216 28.10 7.96 -7.42
CA TYR A 216 27.30 7.33 -6.38
C TYR A 216 27.27 8.18 -5.11
N ALA A 217 26.12 8.24 -4.48
CA ALA A 217 25.93 8.97 -3.24
C ALA A 217 25.22 8.14 -2.18
N THR A 218 25.56 8.40 -0.94
CA THR A 218 24.80 7.90 0.21
C THR A 218 24.83 8.94 1.34
N THR A 219 23.71 9.09 2.05
CA THR A 219 23.51 10.12 3.05
C THR A 219 23.62 9.55 4.46
N MET A 220 24.21 10.30 5.37
CA MET A 220 24.06 10.13 6.81
C MET A 220 23.07 11.17 7.32
N HIS A 221 21.96 10.73 7.88
CA HIS A 221 20.96 11.58 8.53
C HIS A 221 21.20 11.65 10.04
N SER A 222 20.51 12.58 10.70
CA SER A 222 20.52 12.61 12.17
C SER A 222 20.06 11.28 12.74
N PRO A 223 20.76 10.69 13.70
CA PRO A 223 20.32 9.45 14.33
C PRO A 223 19.06 9.64 15.20
N VAL A 224 18.69 10.89 15.52
CA VAL A 224 17.51 11.25 16.30
C VAL A 224 16.47 11.89 15.39
N HIS A 225 15.23 11.42 15.48
CA HIS A 225 14.13 11.93 14.67
C HIS A 225 13.67 13.32 15.14
N ASP A 226 13.19 14.14 14.22
CA ASP A 226 12.66 15.49 14.49
C ASP A 226 11.38 15.75 13.68
N ALA A 227 10.44 14.81 13.70
CA ALA A 227 9.19 14.97 12.99
C ALA A 227 8.26 15.99 13.68
N THR A 228 7.48 16.71 12.88
CA THR A 228 6.45 17.62 13.38
C THR A 228 5.27 16.85 14.01
N THR A 229 4.41 17.56 14.73
CA THR A 229 3.21 16.99 15.35
C THR A 229 2.21 16.44 14.35
N LYS A 230 2.22 16.95 13.12
CA LYS A 230 1.28 16.53 12.07
C LYS A 230 1.94 15.48 11.20
N VAL A 231 1.36 14.28 11.18
CA VAL A 231 1.86 13.15 10.37
C VAL A 231 2.03 13.55 8.91
N TRP A 232 1.08 14.31 8.35
CA TRP A 232 1.16 14.78 6.96
C TRP A 232 2.32 15.73 6.72
N ASP A 233 2.68 16.58 7.70
CA ASP A 233 3.83 17.47 7.59
C ASP A 233 5.13 16.66 7.66
N SER A 234 5.21 15.65 8.56
CA SER A 234 6.36 14.75 8.66
C SER A 234 6.54 13.84 7.44
N MET A 235 5.50 13.67 6.64
CA MET A 235 5.52 12.92 5.39
C MET A 235 5.89 13.77 4.17
N GLN A 236 6.13 15.07 4.31
CA GLN A 236 6.61 15.90 3.22
C GLN A 236 8.08 15.61 2.91
N PRO A 237 8.51 15.75 1.65
CA PRO A 237 9.91 15.54 1.25
C PRO A 237 10.92 16.37 2.04
N ASN A 238 10.49 17.56 2.47
CA ASN A 238 11.29 18.52 3.23
C ASN A 238 10.89 18.55 4.72
N ALA A 239 10.34 17.44 5.24
CA ALA A 239 9.98 17.38 6.66
C ALA A 239 11.18 17.71 7.55
N PRO A 240 10.99 18.52 8.61
CA PRO A 240 12.07 18.90 9.51
C PRO A 240 12.81 17.69 10.06
N MET A 241 14.12 17.76 10.04
CA MET A 241 15.04 16.85 10.72
C MET A 241 16.12 17.67 11.37
N ALA A 242 16.79 17.10 12.37
CA ALA A 242 17.93 17.78 12.96
C ALA A 242 19.00 18.06 11.91
N GLU A 243 19.35 19.33 11.73
CA GLU A 243 20.34 19.75 10.75
C GLU A 243 21.77 19.36 11.18
N PRO A 244 22.66 19.04 10.23
CA PRO A 244 24.08 18.92 10.51
C PRO A 244 24.70 20.32 10.76
N GLU A 245 25.27 20.52 11.95
CA GLU A 245 25.97 21.77 12.32
C GLU A 245 27.42 21.78 11.82
N SER A 246 28.14 20.66 11.96
CA SER A 246 29.52 20.50 11.52
C SER A 246 29.88 19.02 11.33
N TRP A 247 30.90 18.74 10.51
CA TRP A 247 31.47 17.41 10.32
C TRP A 247 32.96 17.48 9.94
N ASN A 248 33.64 16.33 9.93
CA ASN A 248 35.04 16.17 9.58
C ASN A 248 35.31 16.21 8.06
N ASP A 249 34.85 17.27 7.38
CA ASP A 249 34.84 17.43 5.91
C ASP A 249 36.23 17.17 5.26
N ALA A 250 37.30 17.76 5.80
CA ALA A 250 38.64 17.62 5.23
C ALA A 250 39.21 16.19 5.32
N GLU A 251 38.82 15.43 6.32
CA GLU A 251 39.17 14.01 6.48
C GLU A 251 38.46 13.17 5.41
N ILE A 252 37.15 13.36 5.27
CA ILE A 252 36.32 12.62 4.34
C ILE A 252 36.73 12.86 2.88
N LYS A 253 36.98 14.11 2.50
CA LYS A 253 37.40 14.49 1.14
C LYS A 253 38.73 13.88 0.69
N ARG A 254 39.59 13.42 1.62
CA ARG A 254 40.85 12.74 1.30
C ARG A 254 40.70 11.23 1.13
N MET A 255 39.54 10.67 1.45
CA MET A 255 39.32 9.23 1.31
C MET A 255 39.26 8.82 -0.16
N LYS A 256 39.69 7.59 -0.42
CA LYS A 256 39.74 7.02 -1.77
C LYS A 256 38.40 7.12 -2.49
N GLY A 257 38.43 7.64 -3.71
CA GLY A 257 37.25 7.72 -4.58
C GLY A 257 36.24 8.80 -4.24
N VAL A 258 36.40 9.51 -3.12
CA VAL A 258 35.49 10.61 -2.72
C VAL A 258 35.65 11.79 -3.69
N ILE A 259 34.52 12.24 -4.23
CA ILE A 259 34.41 13.36 -5.17
C ILE A 259 33.92 14.62 -4.45
N SER A 260 32.94 14.47 -3.56
CA SER A 260 32.35 15.61 -2.85
C SER A 260 31.68 15.17 -1.54
N VAL A 261 31.51 16.13 -0.61
CA VAL A 261 30.66 16.00 0.55
C VAL A 261 29.66 17.14 0.49
N VAL A 262 28.38 16.81 0.52
CA VAL A 262 27.27 17.74 0.29
C VAL A 262 26.42 17.86 1.56
N LYS A 263 26.28 19.08 2.09
CA LYS A 263 25.31 19.36 3.14
C LYS A 263 23.89 19.33 2.54
N LEU A 264 23.01 18.56 3.15
CA LEU A 264 21.58 18.57 2.91
C LEU A 264 20.82 19.16 4.10
N PRO A 265 19.58 19.61 3.94
CA PRO A 265 18.79 20.11 5.07
C PRO A 265 18.64 19.09 6.21
N ASN A 266 18.67 17.80 5.88
CA ASN A 266 18.40 16.67 6.79
C ASN A 266 19.59 15.72 6.95
N GLY A 267 20.75 16.03 6.38
CA GLY A 267 21.88 15.09 6.40
C GLY A 267 23.16 15.59 5.75
N VAL A 268 24.16 14.71 5.73
CA VAL A 268 25.42 14.91 5.00
C VAL A 268 25.57 13.77 4.01
N SER A 269 25.59 14.09 2.71
CA SER A 269 25.74 13.11 1.64
C SER A 269 27.19 13.05 1.17
N VAL A 270 27.73 11.84 1.07
CA VAL A 270 29.06 11.59 0.50
C VAL A 270 28.88 11.10 -0.92
N VAL A 271 29.61 11.72 -1.85
CA VAL A 271 29.60 11.39 -3.28
C VAL A 271 30.96 10.80 -3.67
N ALA A 272 30.97 9.66 -4.34
CA ALA A 272 32.17 8.96 -4.76
C ALA A 272 32.01 8.34 -6.16
N ASP A 273 33.13 7.82 -6.70
CA ASP A 273 33.19 7.12 -7.98
C ASP A 273 32.49 5.75 -7.94
N THR A 274 32.39 5.13 -6.77
CA THR A 274 31.67 3.87 -6.53
C THR A 274 30.82 3.97 -5.27
N PHE A 275 29.78 3.12 -5.17
CA PHE A 275 28.96 3.05 -3.95
C PHE A 275 29.76 2.59 -2.73
N ASP A 276 30.70 1.66 -2.91
CA ASP A 276 31.54 1.18 -1.81
C ASP A 276 32.43 2.28 -1.23
N HIS A 277 33.03 3.12 -2.07
CA HIS A 277 33.79 4.29 -1.62
C HIS A 277 32.89 5.31 -0.92
N ALA A 278 31.70 5.60 -1.47
CA ALA A 278 30.73 6.49 -0.82
C ALA A 278 30.32 5.96 0.57
N ARG A 279 30.01 4.66 0.67
CA ARG A 279 29.59 4.00 1.91
C ARG A 279 30.73 3.99 2.95
N ALA A 280 31.95 3.65 2.54
CA ALA A 280 33.11 3.67 3.44
C ALA A 280 33.35 5.07 4.01
N ALA A 281 33.30 6.09 3.17
CA ALA A 281 33.51 7.46 3.58
C ALA A 281 32.33 8.01 4.42
N ARG A 282 31.09 7.64 4.09
CA ARG A 282 29.90 7.97 4.92
C ARG A 282 30.02 7.37 6.32
N ASN A 283 30.51 6.15 6.46
CA ASN A 283 30.69 5.50 7.75
C ASN A 283 31.81 6.14 8.59
N ALA A 284 32.74 6.88 7.99
CA ALA A 284 33.78 7.64 8.66
C ALA A 284 33.35 9.07 9.05
N LEU A 285 32.15 9.52 8.65
CA LEU A 285 31.60 10.81 9.04
C LEU A 285 31.44 10.91 10.58
N LYS A 286 31.85 12.04 11.11
CA LYS A 286 31.65 12.46 12.51
C LYS A 286 30.84 13.75 12.46
N VAL A 287 29.54 13.66 12.56
CA VAL A 287 28.64 14.80 12.41
C VAL A 287 28.13 15.25 13.77
N LYS A 288 28.21 16.56 14.01
CA LYS A 288 27.51 17.23 15.11
C LYS A 288 26.16 17.69 14.60
N TRP A 289 25.11 17.27 15.29
CA TRP A 289 23.72 17.55 14.92
C TRP A 289 23.10 18.62 15.80
N ALA A 290 22.20 19.40 15.24
CA ALA A 290 21.30 20.25 16.01
C ALA A 290 20.40 19.40 16.93
N LYS A 291 19.82 20.04 17.95
CA LYS A 291 18.86 19.39 18.85
C LYS A 291 17.60 18.94 18.06
N ALA A 292 17.13 17.76 18.38
CA ALA A 292 15.97 17.16 17.75
C ALA A 292 14.80 17.01 18.73
N LYS A 293 13.56 16.96 18.23
CA LYS A 293 12.37 16.83 19.07
C LYS A 293 12.32 15.50 19.82
N ALA A 294 12.81 14.43 19.21
CA ALA A 294 12.84 13.10 19.82
C ALA A 294 14.04 12.89 20.77
N ASP A 295 14.84 13.92 21.08
CA ASP A 295 15.92 13.80 22.06
C ASP A 295 15.39 13.29 23.41
N GLY A 296 16.02 12.23 23.95
CA GLY A 296 15.63 11.59 25.19
C GLY A 296 14.37 10.72 25.11
N PHE A 297 13.78 10.55 23.91
CA PHE A 297 12.62 9.70 23.73
C PHE A 297 12.97 8.22 23.90
N ASP A 298 12.16 7.50 24.68
CA ASP A 298 12.23 6.06 24.88
C ASP A 298 10.87 5.43 24.59
N SER A 299 10.84 4.47 23.65
CA SER A 299 9.60 3.86 23.18
C SER A 299 8.91 2.97 24.23
N ASP A 300 9.67 2.32 25.11
CA ASP A 300 9.10 1.48 26.15
C ASP A 300 8.48 2.33 27.26
N ARG A 301 9.16 3.44 27.66
CA ARG A 301 8.59 4.44 28.58
C ARG A 301 7.33 5.10 28.00
N ALA A 302 7.34 5.43 26.71
CA ALA A 302 6.19 6.03 26.04
C ALA A 302 4.95 5.12 26.09
N MET A 303 5.12 3.80 26.05
CA MET A 303 4.01 2.87 26.22
C MET A 303 3.36 2.96 27.61
N GLU A 304 4.16 3.18 28.66
CA GLU A 304 3.65 3.43 30.01
C GLU A 304 2.95 4.78 30.10
N ASP A 305 3.48 5.81 29.41
CA ASP A 305 2.85 7.12 29.33
C ASP A 305 1.49 7.05 28.66
N TYR A 306 1.33 6.23 27.61
CA TYR A 306 0.04 6.05 26.94
C TYR A 306 -1.03 5.46 27.88
N VAL A 307 -0.64 4.53 28.75
CA VAL A 307 -1.54 4.01 29.80
C VAL A 307 -1.98 5.13 30.75
N ARG A 308 -1.05 5.99 31.19
CA ARG A 308 -1.36 7.13 32.05
C ARG A 308 -2.28 8.16 31.36
N ILE A 309 -2.00 8.48 30.10
CA ILE A 309 -2.83 9.37 29.28
C ILE A 309 -4.24 8.82 29.11
N HIS A 310 -4.38 7.50 28.91
CA HIS A 310 -5.69 6.87 28.85
C HIS A 310 -6.48 7.02 30.16
N ALA A 311 -5.79 6.86 31.29
CA ALA A 311 -6.40 6.94 32.63
C ALA A 311 -6.75 8.37 33.06
N ASP A 312 -6.14 9.39 32.46
CA ASP A 312 -6.39 10.79 32.79
C ASP A 312 -7.68 11.32 32.12
N PRO A 313 -8.72 11.65 32.89
CA PRO A 313 -9.95 12.19 32.34
C PRO A 313 -9.79 13.61 31.74
N ALA A 314 -8.72 14.34 32.10
CA ALA A 314 -8.42 15.66 31.58
C ALA A 314 -7.59 15.60 30.27
N ALA A 315 -7.08 14.43 29.89
CA ALA A 315 -6.31 14.28 28.67
C ALA A 315 -7.17 14.62 27.42
N LYS A 316 -6.57 15.40 26.52
CA LYS A 316 -7.25 15.78 25.26
C LYS A 316 -7.63 14.54 24.47
N SER A 317 -8.88 14.52 24.02
CA SER A 317 -9.46 13.44 23.22
C SER A 317 -10.13 13.99 21.96
N ASP A 318 -9.97 13.28 20.85
CA ASP A 318 -10.72 13.50 19.60
C ASP A 318 -11.76 12.39 19.46
N THR A 319 -13.05 12.75 19.47
CA THR A 319 -14.13 11.79 19.18
C THR A 319 -14.08 11.42 17.70
N LEU A 320 -13.93 10.13 17.41
CA LEU A 320 -13.87 9.59 16.04
C LEU A 320 -15.22 9.06 15.57
N ASP A 321 -16.04 8.56 16.52
CA ASP A 321 -17.40 8.08 16.26
C ASP A 321 -18.21 8.08 17.55
N ALA A 322 -19.49 8.47 17.47
CA ALA A 322 -20.43 8.43 18.56
C ALA A 322 -21.81 8.05 18.01
N LYS A 323 -22.37 6.95 18.52
CA LYS A 323 -23.67 6.43 18.10
C LYS A 323 -24.46 5.96 19.31
N GLY A 324 -25.76 6.29 19.35
CA GLY A 324 -26.64 5.88 20.42
C GLY A 324 -26.31 6.53 21.78
N ASP A 325 -26.77 5.92 22.89
CA ASP A 325 -26.45 6.34 24.24
C ASP A 325 -25.60 5.32 24.97
N VAL A 326 -24.26 5.50 24.81
CA VAL A 326 -23.28 4.64 25.45
C VAL A 326 -23.32 4.70 26.96
N LYS A 327 -23.62 5.88 27.54
CA LYS A 327 -23.66 6.05 29.00
C LYS A 327 -24.76 5.18 29.62
N THR A 328 -25.98 5.24 29.07
CA THR A 328 -27.08 4.38 29.52
C THR A 328 -26.76 2.89 29.24
N ALA A 329 -26.21 2.55 28.08
CA ALA A 329 -25.86 1.16 27.77
C ALA A 329 -24.89 0.54 28.79
N PHE A 330 -23.90 1.31 29.29
CA PHE A 330 -22.96 0.84 30.30
C PHE A 330 -23.55 0.87 31.72
N SER A 331 -24.36 1.85 32.09
CA SER A 331 -24.98 1.94 33.42
C SER A 331 -26.05 0.88 33.64
N SER A 332 -26.73 0.41 32.59
CA SER A 332 -27.77 -0.62 32.63
C SER A 332 -27.25 -2.03 32.25
N ALA A 333 -25.96 -2.16 32.03
CA ALA A 333 -25.36 -3.43 31.61
C ALA A 333 -25.49 -4.52 32.66
N ALA A 334 -25.86 -5.72 32.25
CA ALA A 334 -25.79 -6.91 33.11
C ALA A 334 -24.34 -7.33 33.37
N LYS A 335 -23.46 -7.14 32.36
CA LYS A 335 -22.02 -7.37 32.47
C LYS A 335 -21.25 -6.40 31.61
N THR A 336 -20.12 -5.93 32.14
CA THR A 336 -19.14 -5.11 31.37
C THR A 336 -17.83 -5.86 31.23
N TYR A 337 -17.15 -5.60 30.12
CA TYR A 337 -15.84 -6.14 29.80
C TYR A 337 -14.88 -4.98 29.57
N LYS A 338 -13.62 -5.17 29.92
CA LYS A 338 -12.54 -4.24 29.65
C LYS A 338 -11.25 -5.01 29.36
N ALA A 339 -10.51 -4.57 28.33
CA ALA A 339 -9.21 -5.12 28.01
C ALA A 339 -8.31 -4.05 27.38
N ASP A 340 -7.03 -4.14 27.73
CA ASP A 340 -5.96 -3.28 27.22
C ASP A 340 -5.12 -4.05 26.21
N PHE A 341 -4.73 -3.35 25.12
CA PHE A 341 -3.90 -3.91 24.07
C PHE A 341 -2.75 -2.96 23.72
N ARG A 342 -1.63 -3.50 23.28
CA ARG A 342 -0.43 -2.76 22.93
C ARG A 342 0.14 -3.21 21.60
N SER A 343 0.74 -2.28 20.87
CA SER A 343 1.47 -2.56 19.62
C SER A 343 2.68 -1.67 19.50
N ASP A 344 3.85 -2.26 19.22
CA ASP A 344 5.10 -1.52 19.03
C ASP A 344 5.21 -0.93 17.62
N TYR A 345 6.21 -0.06 17.40
CA TYR A 345 6.56 0.44 16.08
C TYR A 345 6.98 -0.71 15.13
N GLY A 346 6.63 -0.58 13.84
CA GLY A 346 7.04 -1.52 12.80
C GLY A 346 7.66 -0.81 11.60
N TYR A 347 8.73 -1.37 11.04
CA TYR A 347 9.41 -0.89 9.84
C TYR A 347 8.89 -1.60 8.58
N HIS A 348 8.96 -0.95 7.41
CA HIS A 348 8.39 -1.47 6.16
C HIS A 348 9.14 -2.68 5.58
N ALA A 349 10.43 -2.78 5.84
CA ALA A 349 11.31 -3.90 5.47
C ALA A 349 11.30 -4.27 3.97
N GLN A 350 11.17 -3.27 3.08
CA GLN A 350 11.30 -3.49 1.64
C GLN A 350 12.71 -4.02 1.30
N MET A 351 12.78 -5.02 0.38
CA MET A 351 14.07 -5.66 0.04
C MET A 351 15.00 -4.73 -0.72
N GLU A 352 14.51 -3.98 -1.71
CA GLU A 352 15.28 -2.95 -2.39
C GLU A 352 15.40 -1.73 -1.47
N PRO A 353 16.63 -1.31 -1.05
CA PRO A 353 16.84 -0.09 -0.29
C PRO A 353 16.33 1.13 -1.07
N LEU A 354 16.00 2.21 -0.37
CA LEU A 354 15.56 3.45 -1.02
C LEU A 354 16.69 3.98 -1.93
N ASN A 355 16.35 4.25 -3.18
CA ASN A 355 17.32 4.73 -4.16
C ASN A 355 16.63 5.51 -5.28
N ALA A 356 17.36 6.43 -5.89
CA ALA A 356 16.95 7.16 -7.07
C ALA A 356 18.16 7.57 -7.91
N VAL A 357 17.97 7.71 -9.20
CA VAL A 357 18.97 8.30 -10.11
C VAL A 357 18.42 9.62 -10.63
N VAL A 358 19.23 10.66 -10.55
CA VAL A 358 18.86 12.02 -11.04
C VAL A 358 19.98 12.57 -11.92
N ARG A 359 19.60 13.14 -13.05
CA ARG A 359 20.45 13.89 -13.96
C ARG A 359 19.83 15.25 -14.27
N LEU A 360 20.62 16.33 -14.18
CA LEU A 360 20.21 17.64 -14.64
C LEU A 360 20.71 17.92 -16.05
N SER A 361 20.00 18.77 -16.80
CA SER A 361 20.49 19.40 -18.01
C SER A 361 21.75 20.24 -17.72
N ALA A 362 22.52 20.56 -18.75
CA ALA A 362 23.74 21.36 -18.61
C ALA A 362 23.48 22.72 -17.93
N ASN A 363 22.32 23.33 -18.21
CA ASN A 363 21.91 24.61 -17.64
C ASN A 363 21.21 24.50 -16.28
N GLY A 364 20.88 23.26 -15.84
CA GLY A 364 20.15 23.03 -14.60
C GLY A 364 18.65 23.38 -14.65
N ASP A 365 18.12 23.67 -15.83
CA ASP A 365 16.73 24.08 -16.08
C ASP A 365 15.77 22.89 -16.29
N ARG A 366 16.28 21.67 -16.43
CA ARG A 366 15.53 20.41 -16.53
C ARG A 366 16.19 19.30 -15.73
N ALA A 367 15.40 18.34 -15.31
CA ALA A 367 15.88 17.14 -14.64
C ALA A 367 15.24 15.89 -15.23
N GLU A 368 15.99 14.79 -15.22
CA GLU A 368 15.49 13.44 -15.43
C GLU A 368 15.66 12.63 -14.15
N VAL A 369 14.65 11.86 -13.81
CA VAL A 369 14.59 11.06 -12.57
C VAL A 369 14.18 9.63 -12.90
N TRP A 370 14.94 8.65 -12.41
CA TRP A 370 14.59 7.24 -12.43
C TRP A 370 14.36 6.78 -10.99
N GLU A 371 13.17 6.37 -10.69
CA GLU A 371 12.77 5.98 -9.34
C GLU A 371 11.63 4.95 -9.38
N GLY A 372 11.63 4.03 -8.44
CA GLY A 372 10.48 3.21 -8.14
C GLY A 372 9.63 3.85 -7.05
N SER A 373 8.49 4.46 -7.41
CA SER A 373 7.59 5.14 -6.47
C SER A 373 6.15 4.62 -6.52
N GLN A 374 5.50 4.52 -5.36
CA GLN A 374 4.07 4.24 -5.26
C GLN A 374 3.21 5.47 -5.65
N ALA A 375 3.81 6.66 -5.77
CA ALA A 375 3.16 7.91 -6.11
C ALA A 375 4.06 8.75 -7.02
N PRO A 376 4.18 8.37 -8.31
CA PRO A 376 5.13 8.99 -9.24
C PRO A 376 4.90 10.48 -9.43
N ASP A 377 3.65 10.94 -9.44
CA ASP A 377 3.28 12.35 -9.51
C ASP A 377 3.73 13.15 -8.27
N VAL A 378 3.62 12.58 -7.08
CA VAL A 378 4.10 13.18 -5.82
C VAL A 378 5.63 13.24 -5.83
N SER A 379 6.29 12.17 -6.24
CA SER A 379 7.75 12.10 -6.30
C SER A 379 8.32 13.09 -7.33
N ARG A 380 7.70 13.20 -8.51
CA ARG A 380 8.04 14.20 -9.52
C ARG A 380 7.96 15.62 -8.96
N LYS A 381 6.87 15.95 -8.24
CA LYS A 381 6.69 17.24 -7.57
C LYS A 381 7.74 17.47 -6.47
N ALA A 382 8.11 16.44 -5.70
CA ALA A 382 9.14 16.53 -4.67
C ALA A 382 10.51 16.92 -5.26
N VAL A 383 10.91 16.28 -6.36
CA VAL A 383 12.13 16.61 -7.09
C VAL A 383 12.07 18.03 -7.67
N ALA A 384 10.96 18.40 -8.29
CA ALA A 384 10.76 19.74 -8.83
C ALA A 384 10.92 20.81 -7.75
N THR A 385 10.27 20.61 -6.60
CA THR A 385 10.39 21.51 -5.44
C THR A 385 11.82 21.62 -4.93
N ALA A 386 12.54 20.50 -4.78
CA ALA A 386 13.92 20.47 -4.32
C ALA A 386 14.87 21.24 -5.25
N LEU A 387 14.62 21.20 -6.55
CA LEU A 387 15.42 21.88 -7.55
C LEU A 387 15.02 23.34 -7.78
N GLY A 388 13.80 23.73 -7.36
CA GLY A 388 13.20 25.02 -7.69
C GLY A 388 12.72 25.10 -9.15
N LEU A 389 12.29 23.95 -9.72
CA LEU A 389 11.81 23.82 -11.09
C LEU A 389 10.28 23.64 -11.12
N PRO A 390 9.60 24.06 -12.18
CA PRO A 390 8.22 23.62 -12.43
C PRO A 390 8.18 22.11 -12.70
N PRO A 391 7.13 21.39 -12.27
CA PRO A 391 7.03 19.93 -12.46
C PRO A 391 7.17 19.48 -13.94
N GLU A 392 6.77 20.31 -14.89
CA GLU A 392 6.86 20.03 -16.32
C GLU A 392 8.32 19.99 -16.87
N GLN A 393 9.26 20.52 -16.09
CA GLN A 393 10.71 20.45 -16.39
C GLN A 393 11.39 19.24 -15.74
N VAL A 394 10.63 18.37 -15.10
CA VAL A 394 11.11 17.10 -14.55
C VAL A 394 10.55 15.93 -15.38
N ASP A 395 11.41 15.26 -16.14
CA ASP A 395 11.08 14.05 -16.87
C ASP A 395 11.25 12.85 -15.91
N TYR A 396 10.11 12.24 -15.55
CA TYR A 396 10.07 11.18 -14.54
C TYR A 396 9.92 9.80 -15.20
N HIS A 397 10.86 8.91 -14.95
CA HIS A 397 10.90 7.53 -15.43
C HIS A 397 10.56 6.56 -14.30
N GLN A 398 9.33 6.07 -14.28
CA GLN A 398 8.88 5.07 -13.30
C GLN A 398 9.62 3.75 -13.51
N CYS A 399 10.27 3.25 -12.47
CA CYS A 399 10.88 1.94 -12.42
C CYS A 399 10.02 0.93 -11.66
N TYR A 400 10.30 -0.37 -11.83
CA TYR A 400 9.81 -1.39 -10.92
C TYR A 400 10.36 -1.18 -9.50
N MET A 401 9.65 -1.72 -8.50
CA MET A 401 10.05 -1.61 -7.10
C MET A 401 10.28 -2.97 -6.47
N GLY A 402 11.37 -3.14 -5.76
CA GLY A 402 11.66 -4.29 -4.89
C GLY A 402 10.96 -4.19 -3.53
N GLY A 403 9.63 -3.95 -3.57
CA GLY A 403 8.78 -3.73 -2.41
C GLY A 403 8.54 -2.25 -2.12
N GLY A 404 7.43 -1.95 -1.44
CA GLY A 404 7.07 -0.58 -1.08
C GLY A 404 6.33 -0.51 0.25
N PHE A 405 5.26 -1.29 0.41
CA PHE A 405 4.44 -1.47 1.62
C PHE A 405 3.92 -0.17 2.26
N GLY A 406 3.97 0.95 1.53
CA GLY A 406 3.60 2.28 1.98
C GLY A 406 4.77 3.26 2.09
N ARG A 407 6.03 2.81 2.17
CA ARG A 407 7.21 3.66 2.34
C ARG A 407 7.50 4.55 1.13
N ARG A 408 7.35 4.02 -0.09
CA ARG A 408 7.78 4.67 -1.33
C ARG A 408 6.69 5.57 -1.95
N SER A 409 6.03 6.42 -1.15
CA SER A 409 4.96 7.29 -1.66
C SER A 409 5.16 8.78 -1.38
N LEU A 410 6.43 9.23 -1.21
CA LEU A 410 6.77 10.62 -0.91
C LEU A 410 7.78 11.25 -1.88
N GLY A 411 8.75 10.47 -2.38
CA GLY A 411 9.87 10.99 -3.17
C GLY A 411 10.95 11.72 -2.36
N ASP A 412 11.02 11.50 -1.06
CA ASP A 412 12.02 12.12 -0.16
C ASP A 412 13.46 11.79 -0.57
N TYR A 413 13.76 10.51 -0.83
CA TYR A 413 15.08 10.08 -1.30
C TYR A 413 15.40 10.51 -2.75
N ALA A 414 14.37 10.70 -3.60
CA ALA A 414 14.57 11.27 -4.94
C ALA A 414 14.87 12.78 -4.88
N ALA A 415 14.22 13.51 -3.97
CA ALA A 415 14.52 14.90 -3.70
C ALA A 415 15.96 15.08 -3.16
N GLU A 416 16.42 14.19 -2.28
CA GLU A 416 17.82 14.17 -1.83
C GLU A 416 18.78 13.94 -2.99
N ALA A 417 18.53 12.94 -3.85
CA ALA A 417 19.33 12.67 -5.03
C ALA A 417 19.41 13.89 -5.96
N ALA A 418 18.31 14.63 -6.10
CA ALA A 418 18.23 15.84 -6.90
C ALA A 418 19.10 16.97 -6.33
N LEU A 419 19.06 17.19 -5.02
CA LEU A 419 19.91 18.20 -4.36
C LEU A 419 21.40 17.85 -4.50
N VAL A 420 21.77 16.58 -4.34
CA VAL A 420 23.14 16.12 -4.53
C VAL A 420 23.58 16.31 -5.99
N ALA A 421 22.73 15.90 -6.97
CA ALA A 421 23.04 16.08 -8.40
C ALA A 421 23.24 17.54 -8.78
N LYS A 422 22.42 18.46 -8.21
CA LYS A 422 22.56 19.91 -8.37
C LYS A 422 23.90 20.41 -7.84
N ALA A 423 24.32 19.91 -6.67
CA ALA A 423 25.57 20.33 -6.03
C ALA A 423 26.82 19.87 -6.80
N VAL A 424 26.82 18.64 -7.33
CA VAL A 424 27.99 18.07 -8.03
C VAL A 424 27.97 18.22 -9.54
N LYS A 425 26.84 18.65 -10.12
CA LYS A 425 26.64 18.85 -11.58
C LYS A 425 26.96 17.58 -12.41
N LYS A 426 26.61 16.43 -11.88
CA LYS A 426 26.79 15.10 -12.51
C LYS A 426 25.52 14.28 -12.31
N PRO A 427 25.28 13.25 -13.16
CA PRO A 427 24.28 12.25 -12.85
C PRO A 427 24.63 11.55 -11.53
N VAL A 428 23.67 11.43 -10.61
CA VAL A 428 23.87 10.85 -9.29
C VAL A 428 22.93 9.68 -9.10
N LYS A 429 23.47 8.54 -8.67
CA LYS A 429 22.71 7.44 -8.05
C LYS A 429 22.86 7.56 -6.53
N LEU A 430 21.80 7.96 -5.86
CA LEU A 430 21.74 7.96 -4.40
C LEU A 430 21.13 6.65 -3.92
N ILE A 431 21.79 5.99 -2.97
CA ILE A 431 21.33 4.74 -2.34
C ILE A 431 21.45 4.90 -0.83
N TRP A 432 20.34 4.71 -0.10
CA TRP A 432 20.40 4.56 1.34
C TRP A 432 20.97 3.19 1.70
N THR A 433 21.85 3.10 2.71
CA THR A 433 22.22 1.79 3.24
C THR A 433 21.03 1.15 3.96
N ARG A 434 21.05 -0.17 4.20
CA ARG A 434 19.98 -0.82 4.96
C ARG A 434 19.89 -0.26 6.37
N GLU A 435 21.03 0.05 6.97
CA GLU A 435 21.13 0.65 8.30
C GLU A 435 20.42 2.01 8.31
N GLU A 436 20.65 2.84 7.31
CA GLU A 436 19.99 4.14 7.16
C GLU A 436 18.50 4.01 6.89
N ASP A 437 18.12 3.09 6.02
CA ASP A 437 16.72 2.83 5.67
C ASP A 437 15.91 2.36 6.89
N ILE A 438 16.49 1.56 7.79
CA ILE A 438 15.86 1.19 9.05
C ILE A 438 15.86 2.37 10.04
N ALA A 439 17.02 3.01 10.26
CA ALA A 439 17.15 4.08 11.24
C ALA A 439 16.27 5.30 10.90
N GLN A 440 16.14 5.63 9.62
CA GLN A 440 15.37 6.76 9.11
C GLN A 440 14.07 6.38 8.45
N GLY A 441 13.73 5.10 8.42
CA GLY A 441 12.44 4.60 8.00
C GLY A 441 11.33 5.35 8.74
N MET A 442 10.20 5.49 8.08
CA MET A 442 8.99 6.00 8.72
C MET A 442 8.21 4.79 9.22
N PHE A 443 7.77 4.78 10.47
CA PHE A 443 7.25 3.58 11.12
C PHE A 443 5.74 3.51 11.11
N ARG A 444 5.19 2.29 11.19
CA ARG A 444 3.84 2.08 11.70
C ARG A 444 3.81 2.58 13.14
N PRO A 445 2.79 3.36 13.56
CA PRO A 445 2.70 3.86 14.93
C PRO A 445 2.73 2.77 15.99
N GLN A 446 3.35 3.09 17.12
CA GLN A 446 3.15 2.41 18.38
C GLN A 446 1.82 2.87 18.99
N SER A 447 1.07 1.99 19.65
CA SER A 447 -0.21 2.33 20.26
C SER A 447 -0.52 1.55 21.52
N PHE A 448 -1.20 2.20 22.44
CA PHE A 448 -1.99 1.59 23.50
C PHE A 448 -3.47 1.71 23.16
N GLN A 449 -4.26 0.70 23.49
CA GLN A 449 -5.69 0.70 23.25
C GLN A 449 -6.42 0.12 24.45
N CYS A 450 -7.56 0.71 24.78
CA CYS A 450 -8.52 0.15 25.73
C CYS A 450 -9.85 -0.07 25.02
N VAL A 451 -10.33 -1.29 25.08
CA VAL A 451 -11.66 -1.67 24.56
C VAL A 451 -12.56 -2.04 25.74
N GLU A 452 -13.74 -1.45 25.78
CA GLU A 452 -14.79 -1.76 26.74
C GLU A 452 -16.06 -2.18 26.00
N ALA A 453 -16.76 -3.19 26.54
CA ALA A 453 -18.05 -3.62 26.01
C ALA A 453 -19.07 -3.82 27.15
N ALA A 454 -20.34 -3.59 26.84
CA ALA A 454 -21.47 -3.80 27.74
C ALA A 454 -22.46 -4.81 27.13
N THR A 455 -22.97 -5.72 27.94
CA THR A 455 -23.97 -6.70 27.51
C THR A 455 -25.23 -6.63 28.38
N ASP A 456 -26.37 -6.95 27.79
CA ASP A 456 -27.62 -7.15 28.50
C ASP A 456 -27.72 -8.53 29.18
N VAL A 457 -28.81 -8.81 29.83
CA VAL A 457 -29.08 -10.08 30.54
C VAL A 457 -29.09 -11.32 29.61
N SER A 458 -29.30 -11.12 28.30
CA SER A 458 -29.23 -12.18 27.30
C SER A 458 -27.81 -12.41 26.76
N GLY A 459 -26.85 -11.62 27.25
CA GLY A 459 -25.47 -11.61 26.76
C GLY A 459 -25.27 -10.86 25.42
N LYS A 460 -26.30 -10.19 24.89
CA LYS A 460 -26.21 -9.38 23.67
C LYS A 460 -25.38 -8.12 23.93
N VAL A 461 -24.48 -7.79 23.03
CA VAL A 461 -23.64 -6.59 23.14
C VAL A 461 -24.46 -5.34 22.81
N THR A 462 -24.64 -4.48 23.80
CA THR A 462 -25.45 -3.26 23.73
C THR A 462 -24.62 -1.99 23.69
N GLY A 463 -23.37 -2.04 24.18
CA GLY A 463 -22.47 -0.89 24.22
C GLY A 463 -21.03 -1.25 23.88
N TRP A 464 -20.33 -0.32 23.22
CA TRP A 464 -18.94 -0.47 22.81
C TRP A 464 -18.19 0.84 22.98
N LYS A 465 -17.04 0.81 23.65
CA LYS A 465 -16.09 1.92 23.70
C LYS A 465 -14.71 1.45 23.22
N HIS A 466 -14.04 2.27 22.45
CA HIS A 466 -12.68 2.00 22.01
C HIS A 466 -11.87 3.30 22.05
N CYS A 467 -10.84 3.34 22.90
CA CYS A 467 -9.89 4.42 22.98
C CYS A 467 -8.53 3.95 22.44
N VAL A 468 -7.93 4.72 21.53
CA VAL A 468 -6.56 4.51 21.07
C VAL A 468 -5.69 5.69 21.49
N VAL A 469 -4.53 5.42 22.10
CA VAL A 469 -3.52 6.40 22.49
C VAL A 469 -2.23 6.12 21.75
N GLY A 470 -1.59 7.15 21.19
CA GLY A 470 -0.32 7.01 20.50
C GLY A 470 0.07 8.21 19.67
N ASP A 471 1.22 8.11 19.01
CA ASP A 471 1.69 9.07 18.03
C ASP A 471 1.13 8.71 16.63
N GLY A 472 0.87 9.70 15.78
CA GLY A 472 0.52 9.46 14.37
C GLY A 472 -0.91 9.75 13.94
N GLU A 473 -1.71 10.47 14.73
CA GLU A 473 -3.04 11.01 14.34
C GLU A 473 -3.90 10.06 13.48
N ALA A 474 -4.09 10.41 12.18
CA ALA A 474 -4.91 9.65 11.24
C ALA A 474 -4.47 8.20 11.05
N LEU A 475 -3.19 7.87 11.31
CA LEU A 475 -2.70 6.49 11.22
C LEU A 475 -3.26 5.61 12.33
N LEU A 476 -3.59 6.17 13.49
CA LEU A 476 -4.17 5.45 14.63
C LEU A 476 -5.63 5.07 14.42
N GLN A 477 -6.39 5.88 13.68
CA GLN A 477 -7.86 5.73 13.61
C GLN A 477 -8.34 4.73 12.54
N THR A 478 -7.48 4.26 11.64
CA THR A 478 -7.93 3.36 10.57
C THR A 478 -8.24 1.96 11.13
N GLY A 479 -9.43 1.43 10.82
CA GLY A 479 -9.86 0.11 11.29
C GLY A 479 -10.33 0.06 12.75
N ILE A 480 -10.50 1.20 13.44
CA ILE A 480 -10.99 1.25 14.83
C ILE A 480 -12.53 1.11 14.92
N ARG A 481 -13.24 1.41 13.82
CA ARG A 481 -14.69 1.24 13.74
C ARG A 481 -15.06 -0.21 13.47
N ILE A 482 -16.27 -0.60 13.87
CA ILE A 482 -16.81 -1.96 13.72
C ILE A 482 -18.06 -1.98 12.80
N PRO A 483 -17.97 -1.54 11.54
CA PRO A 483 -19.13 -1.39 10.65
C PRO A 483 -19.80 -2.72 10.27
N TYR A 484 -19.13 -3.83 10.51
CA TYR A 484 -19.63 -5.18 10.23
C TYR A 484 -20.40 -5.81 11.41
N TYR A 485 -20.50 -5.08 12.55
CA TYR A 485 -21.30 -5.44 13.73
C TYR A 485 -22.43 -4.45 13.99
N GLY A 486 -23.56 -4.97 14.45
CA GLY A 486 -24.78 -4.20 14.72
C GLY A 486 -24.89 -3.64 16.14
N VAL A 487 -23.77 -3.31 16.80
CA VAL A 487 -23.79 -2.74 18.16
C VAL A 487 -24.45 -1.35 18.16
N PRO A 488 -25.54 -1.14 18.95
CA PRO A 488 -26.35 0.07 18.83
C PRO A 488 -25.70 1.31 19.44
N ASN A 489 -24.90 1.17 20.51
CA ASN A 489 -24.31 2.28 21.23
C ASN A 489 -22.80 2.18 21.18
N GLN A 490 -22.14 3.16 20.53
CA GLN A 490 -20.70 3.13 20.31
C GLN A 490 -20.10 4.49 20.66
N PHE A 491 -18.91 4.47 21.27
CA PHE A 491 -18.09 5.65 21.48
C PHE A 491 -16.63 5.31 21.19
N ILE A 492 -16.07 5.96 20.19
CA ILE A 492 -14.71 5.71 19.71
C ILE A 492 -13.93 7.00 19.77
N GLU A 493 -12.80 6.98 20.46
CA GLU A 493 -11.94 8.15 20.64
C GLU A 493 -10.47 7.86 20.36
N ARG A 494 -9.75 8.93 20.11
CA ARG A 494 -8.30 8.93 19.98
C ARG A 494 -7.68 9.98 20.90
N ARG A 495 -6.60 9.64 21.57
CA ARG A 495 -5.77 10.56 22.35
C ARG A 495 -4.40 10.63 21.71
N GLY A 496 -4.19 11.66 20.89
CA GLY A 496 -2.96 11.85 20.12
C GLY A 496 -1.85 12.47 20.94
N VAL A 497 -0.65 11.94 20.81
CA VAL A 497 0.60 12.51 21.32
C VAL A 497 1.57 12.78 20.18
N SER A 498 2.70 13.45 20.47
CA SER A 498 3.74 13.66 19.45
C SER A 498 5.12 13.64 20.07
N HIS A 499 5.91 12.65 19.68
CA HIS A 499 7.25 12.42 20.19
C HIS A 499 8.38 12.83 19.22
N GLY A 500 8.03 13.31 18.02
CA GLY A 500 9.01 13.64 17.00
C GLY A 500 9.47 12.44 16.16
N VAL A 501 8.89 11.25 16.37
CA VAL A 501 9.18 10.06 15.57
C VAL A 501 8.54 10.17 14.18
N LYS A 502 9.27 9.81 13.13
CA LYS A 502 8.74 9.78 11.77
C LYS A 502 7.82 8.59 11.57
N LEU A 503 6.58 8.85 11.16
CA LEU A 503 5.54 7.85 11.00
C LEU A 503 4.98 7.86 9.57
N LYS A 504 4.51 6.69 9.13
CA LYS A 504 3.95 6.51 7.78
C LYS A 504 2.91 5.40 7.74
N HIS A 505 2.12 5.42 6.67
CA HIS A 505 1.25 4.31 6.29
C HIS A 505 2.11 3.06 6.05
N TRP A 506 1.85 2.03 6.83
CA TRP A 506 2.42 0.70 6.70
C TRP A 506 1.31 -0.25 6.28
N ARG A 507 1.55 -1.26 5.47
CA ARG A 507 0.53 -2.14 4.87
C ARG A 507 -0.54 -2.59 5.89
N GLY A 508 -1.78 -2.08 5.74
CA GLY A 508 -2.89 -2.25 6.69
C GLY A 508 -3.09 -1.09 7.68
N VAL A 509 -2.09 -0.21 7.84
CA VAL A 509 -2.13 0.97 8.71
C VAL A 509 -2.59 0.61 10.13
N GLY A 510 -3.54 1.34 10.72
CA GLY A 510 -4.11 1.07 12.03
C GLY A 510 -4.97 -0.20 12.12
N HIS A 511 -5.44 -0.75 11.00
CA HIS A 511 -6.22 -2.00 11.02
C HIS A 511 -5.46 -3.13 11.70
N VAL A 512 -4.14 -3.21 11.57
CA VAL A 512 -3.34 -4.29 12.15
C VAL A 512 -3.48 -4.38 13.67
N PHE A 513 -3.45 -3.25 14.35
CA PHE A 513 -3.54 -3.22 15.82
C PHE A 513 -4.97 -2.95 16.31
N ASN A 514 -5.80 -2.20 15.58
CA ASN A 514 -7.18 -1.95 15.99
C ASN A 514 -8.05 -3.20 15.84
N VAL A 515 -7.94 -3.94 14.74
CA VAL A 515 -8.65 -5.21 14.54
C VAL A 515 -8.16 -6.27 15.52
N PHE A 516 -6.86 -6.26 15.88
CA PHE A 516 -6.34 -7.11 16.95
C PHE A 516 -7.09 -6.85 18.27
N ALA A 517 -7.23 -5.61 18.69
CA ALA A 517 -7.96 -5.26 19.93
C ALA A 517 -9.45 -5.64 19.83
N ILE A 518 -10.10 -5.30 18.73
CA ILE A 518 -11.53 -5.57 18.51
C ILE A 518 -11.82 -7.07 18.55
N GLU A 519 -11.16 -7.85 17.72
CA GLU A 519 -11.48 -9.26 17.53
C GLU A 519 -11.01 -10.13 18.70
N SER A 520 -9.97 -9.71 19.43
CA SER A 520 -9.58 -10.33 20.69
C SER A 520 -10.60 -10.07 21.81
N MET A 521 -11.20 -8.87 21.87
CA MET A 521 -12.29 -8.57 22.79
C MET A 521 -13.55 -9.39 22.45
N VAL A 522 -13.91 -9.50 21.19
CA VAL A 522 -15.06 -10.30 20.74
C VAL A 522 -14.90 -11.77 21.11
N ASP A 523 -13.72 -12.35 20.91
CA ASP A 523 -13.41 -13.74 21.31
C ASP A 523 -13.39 -13.91 22.84
N ARG A 524 -12.93 -12.91 23.58
CA ARG A 524 -12.96 -12.91 25.05
C ARG A 524 -14.39 -12.97 25.58
N MET A 525 -15.30 -12.21 25.00
CA MET A 525 -16.73 -12.23 25.36
C MET A 525 -17.40 -13.56 24.98
N ALA A 526 -17.08 -14.11 23.81
CA ALA A 526 -17.57 -15.42 23.37
C ALA A 526 -17.15 -16.54 24.33
N ALA A 527 -15.87 -16.58 24.69
CA ALA A 527 -15.33 -17.55 25.62
C ALA A 527 -15.95 -17.44 27.03
N ASP A 528 -16.14 -16.22 27.54
CA ASP A 528 -16.77 -15.95 28.82
C ASP A 528 -18.24 -16.41 28.88
N GLN A 529 -18.96 -16.34 27.76
CA GLN A 529 -20.34 -16.83 27.65
C GLN A 529 -20.41 -18.32 27.24
N GLY A 530 -19.28 -19.01 27.11
CA GLY A 530 -19.22 -20.41 26.68
C GLY A 530 -19.76 -20.64 25.27
N MET A 531 -19.72 -19.61 24.42
CA MET A 531 -20.26 -19.65 23.06
C MET A 531 -19.15 -19.92 22.03
N ASP A 532 -19.56 -20.59 20.95
CA ASP A 532 -18.73 -20.65 19.75
C ASP A 532 -18.41 -19.26 19.22
N PRO A 533 -17.13 -18.93 18.90
CA PRO A 533 -16.73 -17.60 18.46
C PRO A 533 -17.48 -17.08 17.23
N ILE A 534 -17.80 -17.95 16.25
CA ILE A 534 -18.55 -17.55 15.06
C ILE A 534 -20.02 -17.32 15.41
N ALA A 535 -20.64 -18.23 16.17
CA ALA A 535 -22.02 -18.09 16.61
C ALA A 535 -22.23 -16.81 17.45
N PHE A 536 -21.30 -16.48 18.35
CA PHE A 536 -21.34 -15.25 19.16
C PHE A 536 -21.44 -13.99 18.29
N ARG A 537 -20.68 -13.93 17.20
CA ARG A 537 -20.70 -12.78 16.27
C ARG A 537 -22.07 -12.57 15.64
N PHE A 538 -22.77 -13.64 15.32
CA PHE A 538 -24.11 -13.55 14.73
C PHE A 538 -25.22 -13.31 15.78
N GLU A 539 -25.14 -13.98 16.90
CA GLU A 539 -26.21 -13.95 17.90
C GLU A 539 -26.11 -12.78 18.86
N LYS A 540 -24.88 -12.38 19.25
CA LYS A 540 -24.64 -11.38 20.30
C LYS A 540 -24.12 -10.04 19.78
N MET A 541 -23.39 -10.04 18.66
CA MET A 541 -22.84 -8.80 18.05
C MET A 541 -23.70 -8.23 16.91
N GLY A 542 -24.73 -8.94 16.46
CA GLY A 542 -25.57 -8.52 15.33
C GLY A 542 -24.79 -8.39 14.04
N ALA A 543 -23.95 -9.38 13.71
CA ALA A 543 -23.14 -9.35 12.49
C ALA A 543 -23.99 -9.19 11.22
N MET A 544 -23.52 -8.34 10.30
CA MET A 544 -24.22 -8.02 9.06
C MET A 544 -24.31 -9.23 8.10
N PRO A 545 -25.28 -9.28 7.16
CA PRO A 545 -25.45 -10.43 6.24
C PRO A 545 -24.20 -10.78 5.44
N LYS A 546 -23.44 -9.80 4.96
CA LYS A 546 -22.16 -10.01 4.27
C LYS A 546 -21.13 -10.71 5.16
N THR A 547 -21.13 -10.40 6.46
CA THR A 547 -20.27 -11.05 7.47
C THR A 547 -20.56 -12.55 7.57
N ARG A 548 -21.83 -12.95 7.51
CA ARG A 548 -22.25 -14.34 7.50
C ARG A 548 -21.66 -15.08 6.32
N LYS A 549 -21.78 -14.52 5.12
CA LYS A 549 -21.31 -15.14 3.87
C LYS A 549 -19.81 -15.46 3.89
N VAL A 550 -18.97 -14.53 4.38
CA VAL A 550 -17.52 -14.78 4.46
C VAL A 550 -17.16 -15.78 5.56
N PHE A 551 -17.88 -15.80 6.70
CA PHE A 551 -17.64 -16.80 7.74
C PHE A 551 -18.12 -18.20 7.35
N GLU A 552 -19.24 -18.34 6.64
CA GLU A 552 -19.69 -19.63 6.11
C GLU A 552 -18.67 -20.21 5.14
N ALA A 553 -18.18 -19.38 4.20
CA ALA A 553 -17.10 -19.79 3.29
C ALA A 553 -15.80 -20.16 4.04
N LEU A 554 -15.42 -19.38 5.05
CA LEU A 554 -14.25 -19.69 5.88
C LEU A 554 -14.41 -21.00 6.64
N ALA A 555 -15.58 -21.22 7.27
CA ALA A 555 -15.86 -22.41 8.06
C ALA A 555 -15.81 -23.69 7.20
N GLU A 556 -16.30 -23.61 5.96
CA GLU A 556 -16.14 -24.68 4.98
C GLU A 556 -14.68 -24.94 4.61
N MET A 557 -13.92 -23.87 4.26
CA MET A 557 -12.52 -23.98 3.83
C MET A 557 -11.62 -24.62 4.87
N CYS A 558 -11.77 -24.25 6.13
CA CYS A 558 -10.90 -24.70 7.21
C CYS A 558 -11.47 -25.91 7.97
N ASP A 559 -12.57 -26.49 7.54
CA ASP A 559 -13.31 -27.52 8.26
C ASP A 559 -13.43 -27.15 9.75
N TYR A 560 -14.12 -26.03 10.00
CA TYR A 560 -14.08 -25.31 11.29
C TYR A 560 -14.44 -26.20 12.48
N LYS A 561 -15.36 -27.14 12.32
CA LYS A 561 -15.85 -28.04 13.37
C LYS A 561 -14.99 -29.30 13.56
N ALA A 562 -14.03 -29.56 12.68
CA ALA A 562 -13.17 -30.73 12.78
C ALA A 562 -12.29 -30.66 14.02
N GLN A 563 -12.06 -31.82 14.62
CA GLN A 563 -11.08 -31.95 15.69
C GLN A 563 -9.67 -31.69 15.15
N ARG A 564 -8.94 -30.80 15.80
CA ARG A 564 -7.55 -30.51 15.43
C ARG A 564 -6.61 -31.56 15.98
N PRO A 565 -5.46 -31.75 15.33
CA PRO A 565 -4.40 -32.59 15.91
C PRO A 565 -4.05 -32.15 17.33
N GLU A 566 -3.60 -33.09 18.16
CA GLU A 566 -3.19 -32.80 19.53
C GLU A 566 -2.13 -31.66 19.55
N GLY A 567 -2.25 -30.73 20.46
CA GLY A 567 -1.36 -29.58 20.59
C GLY A 567 -1.60 -28.46 19.54
N ARG A 568 -2.61 -28.58 18.65
CA ARG A 568 -2.99 -27.53 17.70
C ARG A 568 -4.34 -26.91 18.06
N ALA A 569 -4.51 -25.64 17.73
CA ALA A 569 -5.78 -24.94 17.82
C ALA A 569 -6.01 -24.01 16.64
N LEU A 570 -7.28 -23.75 16.38
CA LEU A 570 -7.76 -22.82 15.36
C LEU A 570 -8.36 -21.59 16.02
N GLY A 571 -7.91 -20.39 15.60
CA GLY A 571 -8.51 -19.11 15.94
C GLY A 571 -9.04 -18.41 14.69
N VAL A 572 -10.10 -17.61 14.86
CA VAL A 572 -10.77 -16.89 13.77
C VAL A 572 -10.89 -15.40 14.07
N ALA A 573 -10.94 -14.60 13.04
CA ALA A 573 -11.17 -13.16 13.12
C ALA A 573 -11.77 -12.62 11.81
N ILE A 574 -12.32 -11.40 11.86
CA ILE A 574 -12.84 -10.69 10.68
C ILE A 574 -12.23 -9.29 10.59
N THR A 575 -12.18 -8.76 9.41
CA THR A 575 -11.78 -7.38 9.15
C THR A 575 -12.51 -6.79 7.94
N GLU A 576 -12.70 -5.49 7.97
CA GLU A 576 -13.04 -4.70 6.77
C GLU A 576 -11.81 -3.89 6.38
N ARG A 577 -11.52 -3.78 5.07
CA ARG A 577 -10.46 -2.90 4.56
C ARG A 577 -10.78 -2.43 3.15
N SER A 578 -10.86 -1.11 2.96
CA SER A 578 -11.07 -0.48 1.63
C SER A 578 -12.27 -1.05 0.86
N GLY A 579 -13.38 -1.31 1.58
CA GLY A 579 -14.62 -1.85 1.05
C GLY A 579 -14.66 -3.38 0.92
N SER A 580 -13.55 -4.08 1.08
CA SER A 580 -13.52 -5.54 1.18
C SER A 580 -13.82 -5.99 2.60
N LEU A 581 -14.51 -7.12 2.73
CA LEU A 581 -14.74 -7.80 4.00
C LEU A 581 -14.02 -9.16 3.96
N GLY A 582 -13.18 -9.45 4.95
CA GLY A 582 -12.39 -10.68 5.00
C GLY A 582 -12.47 -11.38 6.34
N ALA A 583 -12.85 -12.66 6.35
CA ALA A 583 -12.72 -13.53 7.51
C ALA A 583 -11.49 -14.43 7.35
N GLY A 584 -10.69 -14.56 8.41
CA GLY A 584 -9.48 -15.38 8.42
C GLY A 584 -9.44 -16.38 9.57
N ALA A 585 -8.79 -17.51 9.33
CA ALA A 585 -8.52 -18.54 10.32
C ALA A 585 -7.04 -18.92 10.34
N VAL A 586 -6.50 -19.16 11.54
CA VAL A 586 -5.11 -19.59 11.74
C VAL A 586 -5.09 -20.85 12.58
N GLU A 587 -4.48 -21.92 12.07
CA GLU A 587 -4.15 -23.13 12.84
C GLU A 587 -2.68 -23.05 13.28
N LEU A 588 -2.45 -23.19 14.58
CA LEU A 588 -1.11 -23.11 15.17
C LEU A 588 -0.89 -24.12 16.27
N SER A 589 0.39 -24.32 16.61
CA SER A 589 0.85 -24.96 17.84
C SER A 589 1.77 -24.01 18.62
N LEU A 590 1.93 -24.28 19.90
CA LEU A 590 2.74 -23.48 20.82
C LEU A 590 3.70 -24.40 21.60
N ASP A 591 4.99 -24.13 21.47
CA ASP A 591 5.98 -24.67 22.40
C ASP A 591 5.95 -23.86 23.71
N ARG A 592 5.38 -24.41 24.75
CA ARG A 592 5.23 -23.74 26.05
C ARG A 592 6.57 -23.43 26.72
N ALA A 593 7.61 -24.24 26.46
CA ALA A 593 8.92 -24.10 27.09
C ALA A 593 9.68 -22.86 26.49
N SER A 594 9.66 -22.72 25.19
CA SER A 594 10.31 -21.60 24.50
C SER A 594 9.41 -20.38 24.26
N GLY A 595 8.09 -20.53 24.32
CA GLY A 595 7.12 -19.51 23.93
C GLY A 595 6.98 -19.36 22.40
N LYS A 596 7.59 -20.24 21.62
CA LYS A 596 7.56 -20.16 20.15
C LYS A 596 6.22 -20.63 19.60
N ILE A 597 5.57 -19.75 18.83
CA ILE A 597 4.36 -20.06 18.08
C ILE A 597 4.76 -20.60 16.70
N ARG A 598 4.19 -21.75 16.29
CA ARG A 598 4.29 -22.27 14.92
C ARG A 598 2.94 -22.23 14.26
N VAL A 599 2.81 -21.40 13.21
CA VAL A 599 1.62 -21.37 12.36
C VAL A 599 1.75 -22.46 11.30
N HIS A 600 0.75 -23.35 11.21
CA HIS A 600 0.72 -24.46 10.27
C HIS A 600 -0.09 -24.12 9.03
N LYS A 601 -1.28 -23.53 9.24
CA LYS A 601 -2.20 -23.23 8.14
C LYS A 601 -2.88 -21.89 8.35
N VAL A 602 -3.17 -21.22 7.22
CA VAL A 602 -3.93 -19.95 7.19
C VAL A 602 -4.97 -20.03 6.09
N TRP A 603 -6.21 -19.65 6.41
CA TRP A 603 -7.30 -19.54 5.46
C TRP A 603 -7.87 -18.12 5.47
N ALA A 604 -8.32 -17.63 4.30
CA ALA A 604 -9.06 -16.39 4.17
C ALA A 604 -10.20 -16.53 3.17
N ALA A 605 -11.41 -16.15 3.61
CA ALA A 605 -12.57 -15.97 2.76
C ALA A 605 -12.86 -14.47 2.65
N ILE A 606 -12.95 -13.95 1.42
CA ILE A 606 -12.99 -12.50 1.15
C ILE A 606 -14.11 -12.14 0.19
N ASP A 607 -14.98 -11.19 0.58
CA ASP A 607 -15.83 -10.44 -0.33
C ASP A 607 -15.04 -9.23 -0.85
N GLY A 608 -14.59 -9.32 -2.09
CA GLY A 608 -13.75 -8.32 -2.78
C GLY A 608 -14.47 -7.65 -3.96
N GLY A 609 -15.76 -7.90 -4.15
CA GLY A 609 -16.45 -7.53 -5.38
C GLY A 609 -15.90 -8.29 -6.59
N ILE A 610 -16.03 -7.71 -7.78
CA ILE A 610 -15.45 -8.28 -9.01
C ILE A 610 -13.91 -8.33 -8.88
N VAL A 611 -13.34 -9.52 -8.98
CA VAL A 611 -11.91 -9.74 -8.94
C VAL A 611 -11.35 -9.74 -10.36
N VAL A 612 -10.63 -8.70 -10.74
CA VAL A 612 -10.16 -8.50 -12.13
C VAL A 612 -9.21 -9.61 -12.60
N GLN A 613 -8.28 -10.01 -11.74
CA GLN A 613 -7.29 -11.06 -12.03
C GLN A 613 -7.16 -11.98 -10.81
N PRO A 614 -7.94 -13.08 -10.75
CA PRO A 614 -8.09 -13.89 -9.54
C PRO A 614 -6.79 -14.46 -8.96
N GLU A 615 -5.93 -15.06 -9.78
CA GLU A 615 -4.66 -15.63 -9.30
C GLU A 615 -3.73 -14.56 -8.72
N GLN A 616 -3.63 -13.40 -9.37
CA GLN A 616 -2.80 -12.30 -8.86
C GLN A 616 -3.38 -11.72 -7.57
N ALA A 617 -4.70 -11.59 -7.48
CA ALA A 617 -5.37 -11.15 -6.27
C ALA A 617 -5.14 -12.14 -5.11
N LYS A 618 -5.20 -13.45 -5.38
CA LYS A 618 -4.88 -14.51 -4.41
C LYS A 618 -3.45 -14.35 -3.88
N HIS A 619 -2.44 -14.27 -4.77
CA HIS A 619 -1.05 -14.08 -4.37
C HIS A 619 -0.82 -12.78 -3.57
N ASN A 620 -1.57 -11.72 -3.88
CA ASN A 620 -1.49 -10.47 -3.13
C ASN A 620 -2.06 -10.61 -1.71
N VAL A 621 -3.15 -11.37 -1.54
CA VAL A 621 -3.70 -11.68 -0.20
C VAL A 621 -2.76 -12.60 0.57
N GLU A 622 -2.21 -13.65 -0.04
CA GLU A 622 -1.20 -14.54 0.56
C GLU A 622 0.04 -13.75 1.02
N SER A 623 0.53 -12.84 0.17
CA SER A 623 1.60 -11.91 0.54
C SER A 623 1.23 -11.03 1.75
N ALA A 624 -0.04 -10.60 1.86
CA ALA A 624 -0.49 -9.81 3.01
C ALA A 624 -0.55 -10.66 4.29
N MET A 625 -0.94 -11.93 4.20
CA MET A 625 -0.90 -12.87 5.32
C MET A 625 0.54 -13.09 5.82
N ILE A 626 1.50 -13.35 4.91
CA ILE A 626 2.92 -13.52 5.25
C ILE A 626 3.47 -12.26 5.91
N TYR A 627 3.14 -11.10 5.37
CA TYR A 627 3.56 -9.81 5.92
C TYR A 627 2.96 -9.58 7.31
N GLY A 628 1.70 -9.98 7.51
CA GLY A 628 1.04 -9.99 8.81
C GLY A 628 1.71 -10.93 9.81
N LEU A 629 1.99 -12.18 9.41
CA LEU A 629 2.69 -13.16 10.24
C LEU A 629 4.05 -12.64 10.70
N SER A 630 4.85 -12.08 9.77
CA SER A 630 6.15 -11.50 10.07
C SER A 630 6.05 -10.42 11.15
N SER A 631 5.16 -9.45 10.95
CA SER A 631 4.99 -8.33 11.89
C SER A 631 4.45 -8.74 13.25
N VAL A 632 3.57 -9.75 13.29
CA VAL A 632 2.92 -10.21 14.52
C VAL A 632 3.83 -11.08 15.37
N LEU A 633 4.74 -11.83 14.74
CA LEU A 633 5.58 -12.78 15.45
C LEU A 633 6.99 -12.24 15.75
N HIS A 634 7.51 -11.31 14.94
CA HIS A 634 8.94 -10.97 14.97
C HIS A 634 9.26 -9.48 15.03
N GLU A 635 8.51 -8.64 14.30
CA GLU A 635 8.98 -7.31 13.93
C GLU A 635 8.72 -6.26 15.02
N ARG A 636 9.79 -5.69 15.53
CA ARG A 636 9.75 -4.63 16.54
C ARG A 636 10.81 -3.58 16.26
N VAL A 637 10.42 -2.31 16.20
CA VAL A 637 11.35 -1.17 16.27
C VAL A 637 11.26 -0.57 17.67
N THR A 638 12.41 -0.33 18.28
CA THR A 638 12.54 0.35 19.57
C THR A 638 13.43 1.57 19.44
N LEU A 639 13.09 2.62 20.18
CA LEU A 639 13.89 3.82 20.28
C LEU A 639 14.35 3.99 21.72
N LYS A 640 15.64 4.38 21.87
CA LYS A 640 16.22 4.79 23.14
C LYS A 640 17.02 6.08 22.93
N ASP A 641 16.81 7.06 23.78
CA ASP A 641 17.39 8.40 23.62
C ASP A 641 17.14 8.98 22.20
N GLY A 642 15.93 8.76 21.67
CA GLY A 642 15.50 9.18 20.34
C GLY A 642 16.10 8.42 19.17
N ARG A 643 16.93 7.41 19.41
CA ARG A 643 17.66 6.64 18.39
C ARG A 643 17.06 5.25 18.21
N VAL A 644 16.86 4.86 16.97
CA VAL A 644 16.44 3.50 16.61
C VAL A 644 17.53 2.51 17.00
N GLN A 645 17.13 1.41 17.65
CA GLN A 645 18.06 0.40 18.14
C GLN A 645 18.34 -0.72 17.11
N GLN A 646 17.46 -0.88 16.14
CA GLN A 646 17.60 -1.85 15.06
C GLN A 646 18.41 -1.23 13.92
N SER A 647 19.26 -2.02 13.30
CA SER A 647 20.12 -1.56 12.21
C SER A 647 20.04 -2.42 10.95
N ASN A 648 19.77 -3.73 11.08
CA ASN A 648 19.67 -4.62 9.93
C ASN A 648 18.86 -5.87 10.29
N PHE A 649 18.65 -6.81 9.37
CA PHE A 649 17.86 -8.03 9.58
C PHE A 649 18.43 -9.02 10.62
N HIS A 650 19.63 -8.78 11.16
CA HIS A 650 20.15 -9.55 12.31
C HIS A 650 19.50 -9.15 13.64
N ASN A 651 19.02 -7.90 13.77
CA ASN A 651 18.35 -7.40 14.97
C ASN A 651 16.96 -6.78 14.69
N TYR A 652 16.52 -6.81 13.43
CA TYR A 652 15.13 -6.64 13.00
C TYR A 652 14.72 -7.92 12.23
N PRO A 653 14.40 -9.00 12.92
CA PRO A 653 14.08 -10.26 12.29
C PRO A 653 12.76 -10.16 11.52
N VAL A 654 12.73 -10.75 10.32
CA VAL A 654 11.54 -10.96 9.51
C VAL A 654 11.29 -12.46 9.34
N LEU A 655 10.08 -12.84 9.00
CA LEU A 655 9.68 -14.22 8.77
C LEU A 655 10.65 -14.90 7.75
N ARG A 656 11.09 -16.11 8.03
CA ARG A 656 11.94 -16.90 7.15
C ARG A 656 11.14 -18.00 6.48
N MET A 657 11.67 -18.57 5.40
CA MET A 657 11.02 -19.66 4.67
C MET A 657 10.70 -20.87 5.56
N SER A 658 11.52 -21.15 6.58
CA SER A 658 11.26 -22.17 7.60
C SER A 658 10.00 -21.94 8.42
N ASP A 659 9.56 -20.68 8.54
CA ASP A 659 8.45 -20.27 9.39
C ASP A 659 7.14 -20.02 8.59
N VAL A 660 7.22 -20.12 7.26
CA VAL A 660 6.04 -20.02 6.38
C VAL A 660 5.07 -21.17 6.67
N PRO A 661 3.75 -20.92 6.76
CA PRO A 661 2.75 -21.95 6.91
C PRO A 661 2.85 -23.04 5.83
N GLU A 662 2.58 -24.28 6.19
CA GLU A 662 2.56 -25.41 5.27
C GLU A 662 1.45 -25.26 4.21
N GLU A 663 0.38 -24.56 4.59
CA GLU A 663 -0.78 -24.36 3.73
C GLU A 663 -1.37 -22.95 3.92
N MET A 664 -1.62 -22.27 2.80
CA MET A 664 -2.37 -21.01 2.77
C MET A 664 -3.44 -21.11 1.68
N GLN A 665 -4.68 -20.80 2.03
CA GLN A 665 -5.79 -20.83 1.10
C GLN A 665 -6.55 -19.50 1.12
N VAL A 666 -6.89 -19.00 -0.07
CA VAL A 666 -7.72 -17.81 -0.28
C VAL A 666 -8.89 -18.17 -1.17
N ARG A 667 -10.09 -17.83 -0.72
CA ARG A 667 -11.34 -17.93 -1.50
C ARG A 667 -11.98 -16.55 -1.62
N PHE A 668 -12.26 -16.13 -2.84
CA PHE A 668 -13.11 -14.98 -3.08
C PHE A 668 -14.56 -15.44 -3.09
N VAL A 669 -15.40 -14.78 -2.29
CA VAL A 669 -16.84 -15.05 -2.25
C VAL A 669 -17.49 -14.28 -3.40
N ASP A 670 -18.37 -14.94 -4.14
CA ASP A 670 -19.07 -14.31 -5.28
C ASP A 670 -19.82 -13.06 -4.86
N ALA A 671 -19.56 -11.96 -5.55
CA ALA A 671 -20.20 -10.67 -5.36
C ALA A 671 -20.36 -9.93 -6.69
N ASP A 672 -21.57 -9.45 -6.97
CA ASP A 672 -21.91 -8.68 -8.17
C ASP A 672 -21.61 -7.19 -8.01
N THR A 673 -20.74 -6.83 -7.07
CA THR A 673 -20.39 -5.46 -6.78
C THR A 673 -19.09 -5.03 -7.48
N ARG A 674 -18.89 -3.72 -7.64
CA ARG A 674 -17.63 -3.18 -8.17
C ARG A 674 -16.43 -3.70 -7.38
N PRO A 675 -15.24 -3.78 -7.99
CA PRO A 675 -14.01 -4.15 -7.30
C PRO A 675 -13.77 -3.32 -6.03
N THR A 676 -13.30 -3.97 -4.99
CA THR A 676 -12.87 -3.34 -3.73
C THR A 676 -11.38 -3.62 -3.46
N GLY A 677 -10.85 -3.18 -2.32
CA GLY A 677 -9.42 -3.21 -2.07
C GLY A 677 -8.90 -4.56 -1.56
N LEU A 678 -8.04 -5.24 -2.31
CA LEU A 678 -7.50 -6.57 -1.95
C LEU A 678 -6.04 -6.56 -1.44
N GLY A 679 -5.32 -5.43 -1.54
CA GLY A 679 -3.88 -5.39 -1.26
C GLY A 679 -3.49 -5.55 0.21
N GLU A 680 -4.39 -5.26 1.14
CA GLU A 680 -4.11 -5.19 2.58
C GLU A 680 -5.02 -6.10 3.42
N ILE A 681 -6.12 -6.62 2.85
CA ILE A 681 -7.17 -7.34 3.58
C ILE A 681 -6.66 -8.61 4.28
N GLY A 682 -5.61 -9.25 3.76
CA GLY A 682 -5.00 -10.47 4.32
C GLY A 682 -4.18 -10.26 5.60
N ASN A 683 -3.91 -9.01 6.00
CA ASN A 683 -3.02 -8.71 7.11
C ASN A 683 -3.75 -8.57 8.47
N PRO A 684 -4.85 -7.77 8.62
CA PRO A 684 -5.36 -7.38 9.93
C PRO A 684 -5.94 -8.53 10.78
N PHE A 685 -6.47 -9.58 10.18
CA PHE A 685 -7.04 -10.71 10.92
C PHE A 685 -5.99 -11.66 11.52
N ILE A 686 -4.71 -11.57 11.10
CA ILE A 686 -3.65 -12.49 11.53
C ILE A 686 -3.41 -12.39 13.04
N ALA A 687 -3.22 -11.20 13.58
CA ALA A 687 -2.94 -11.00 14.99
C ALA A 687 -4.02 -11.56 15.92
N PRO A 688 -5.32 -11.18 15.75
CA PRO A 688 -6.37 -11.69 16.60
C PRO A 688 -6.60 -13.19 16.40
N ALA A 689 -6.50 -13.74 15.19
CA ALA A 689 -6.65 -15.18 14.96
C ALA A 689 -5.56 -15.98 15.69
N ILE A 690 -4.30 -15.51 15.70
CA ILE A 690 -3.23 -16.13 16.48
C ILE A 690 -3.53 -16.03 17.99
N ALA A 691 -3.87 -14.84 18.50
CA ALA A 691 -4.15 -14.63 19.91
C ALA A 691 -5.31 -15.53 20.40
N ASN A 692 -6.37 -15.66 19.60
CA ASN A 692 -7.54 -16.48 19.89
C ASN A 692 -7.20 -18.00 19.86
N ALA A 693 -6.36 -18.45 18.94
CA ALA A 693 -5.87 -19.83 18.92
C ALA A 693 -4.97 -20.16 20.13
N VAL A 694 -4.08 -19.23 20.52
CA VAL A 694 -3.24 -19.38 21.74
C VAL A 694 -4.12 -19.45 22.99
N PHE A 695 -5.15 -18.60 23.09
CA PHE A 695 -6.09 -18.69 24.22
C PHE A 695 -6.78 -20.06 24.27
N LYS A 696 -7.22 -20.59 23.14
CA LYS A 696 -7.85 -21.92 23.08
C LYS A 696 -6.92 -23.05 23.54
N LEU A 697 -5.61 -22.93 23.29
CA LEU A 697 -4.60 -23.91 23.74
C LEU A 697 -4.22 -23.78 25.22
N THR A 698 -4.28 -22.58 25.78
CA THR A 698 -3.58 -22.28 27.03
C THR A 698 -4.47 -21.65 28.11
N GLY A 699 -5.63 -21.10 27.72
CA GLY A 699 -6.46 -20.26 28.58
C GLY A 699 -5.86 -18.85 28.85
N LYS A 700 -4.69 -18.54 28.28
CA LYS A 700 -3.99 -17.26 28.48
C LYS A 700 -4.16 -16.33 27.27
N ARG A 701 -4.33 -15.04 27.53
CA ARG A 701 -4.50 -14.01 26.49
C ARG A 701 -3.18 -13.34 26.14
N LEU A 702 -2.97 -13.07 24.86
CA LEU A 702 -1.85 -12.27 24.35
C LEU A 702 -2.38 -10.88 23.98
N ASP A 703 -1.90 -9.86 24.65
CA ASP A 703 -2.43 -8.49 24.55
C ASP A 703 -1.38 -7.47 24.06
N HIS A 704 -0.16 -7.93 23.65
CA HIS A 704 0.92 -7.05 23.21
C HIS A 704 1.64 -7.56 21.96
N LEU A 705 1.50 -6.84 20.84
CA LEU A 705 2.22 -7.09 19.57
C LEU A 705 3.63 -6.50 19.56
N PRO A 706 4.61 -7.21 18.98
CA PRO A 706 4.57 -8.57 18.44
C PRO A 706 4.56 -9.64 19.55
N PHE A 707 4.09 -10.84 19.22
CA PHE A 707 4.08 -12.02 20.10
C PHE A 707 5.45 -12.69 20.10
N THR A 708 6.47 -11.99 20.60
CA THR A 708 7.80 -12.58 20.71
C THR A 708 7.78 -13.74 21.73
N PRO A 709 8.70 -14.71 21.61
CA PRO A 709 8.77 -15.83 22.56
C PRO A 709 8.78 -15.40 24.02
N GLU A 710 9.49 -14.32 24.36
CA GLU A 710 9.59 -13.80 25.73
C GLU A 710 8.24 -13.26 26.22
N ARG A 711 7.49 -12.55 25.37
CA ARG A 711 6.15 -12.05 25.70
C ARG A 711 5.14 -13.17 25.86
N VAL A 712 5.22 -14.17 25.01
CA VAL A 712 4.38 -15.37 25.12
C VAL A 712 4.67 -16.10 26.42
N GLN A 713 5.93 -16.34 26.76
CA GLN A 713 6.32 -16.96 28.03
C GLN A 713 5.85 -16.14 29.25
N ALA A 714 5.95 -14.81 29.19
CA ALA A 714 5.45 -13.95 30.26
C ALA A 714 3.94 -14.09 30.43
N ALA A 715 3.17 -14.10 29.36
CA ALA A 715 1.73 -14.28 29.38
C ALA A 715 1.30 -15.69 29.89
N LEU A 716 2.08 -16.73 29.61
CA LEU A 716 1.83 -18.08 30.10
C LEU A 716 2.03 -18.21 31.61
N LYS A 717 2.92 -17.39 32.21
CA LYS A 717 3.21 -17.38 33.65
C LYS A 717 2.24 -16.50 34.44
N ALA A 718 1.66 -15.44 33.81
CA ALA A 718 0.67 -14.56 34.41
C ALA A 718 -0.68 -15.26 34.62
#